data_45a1b9e75953d81f12f8117f89baa336
#
_entry.id   45a1b9e75953d81f12f8117f89baa336
#
_cell.length_a   1.000
_cell.length_b   1.000
_cell.length_c   1.000
_cell.angle_alpha   90.00
_cell.angle_beta   90.00
_cell.angle_gamma   90.00
#
_symmetry.space_group_name_H-M   'P 1'
#
loop_
_entity.id
_entity.type
_entity.pdbx_description
1 polymer ?
#
loop_
_entity_poly.entity_id
_entity_poly.type
_entity_poly.pdbx_seq_one_letter_code
_entity_poly.pdbx_strand_id
1 'polypeptide(L)'
;MGESGEKARNRQFSLHEGYDWRHIAYVVQLSRAMDKLEEERLVPERKILYQFSARGHDMAQAMLGSRLTHRRDATCGYYRSRPLLLSLGVPVEDALGSGMGREGGYSDGRDIGVVFNYPNPGGAPALPMSGGVGAQYTPTAGWAQAIEYYRTELGDHSYDGAIAVVLGGDASCATGGFWSALTIATTQKLPMLFYVEDNGFGISVPSSFQTPGGDIAKNLASFGNLAIFAGDGTDPAEAAELIERAVHHVRGGKGPALLRLTVPRLQGHSFQDTQAYKSQDLVRDEWTRDPLPKLKAHLVGPLMSEAEWDGIEARAQADVEDARQAAEARGVSDPERVLDHVFYDGEMQKMGGQWTHGYRAPRSHEEPKPDGQRINMVTAIRRTLDHELGINPRVLLFGEDIGPKGGVHAVTLGLQEKYGAGRVFDTSLNEEGIIGRAVGMAIAGLMPVPEIQFRKYAEPATEQINDCGTMRWRTANRFAAPMVLRIPGGFFKCGDPWHSQTNEVAFVHNPGWQVAVPSNAEDAVGLLRTALRGNDPVVFFEHRAMLDDSWARRPYPGDGYALPFGRAKKVRQGDSITIVTWGAMVPRCEEAAKEVSADVIDLRTLMPWDREMVLDSVRRTRRCLIVHEDLRTGGFGAEIAAVVADEAFLDLDAPVARVTMPDIPSPHNPLLLNWAVPSVERIRAKIEELVGF
;
A
#
# COMPACT_ATOMS: atom_id res chain seq x y z
N MET A 1 -25.62 52.32 7.23
CA MET A 1 -25.05 51.62 6.04
C MET A 1 -23.51 51.76 5.96
N GLY A 2 -22.81 52.37 6.90
CA GLY A 2 -21.35 52.53 6.88
C GLY A 2 -20.55 51.43 7.55
N GLU A 3 -21.00 50.90 8.69
CA GLU A 3 -20.21 49.96 9.51
C GLU A 3 -20.18 48.52 8.96
N SER A 4 -21.19 48.09 8.20
CA SER A 4 -21.21 46.73 7.59
C SER A 4 -20.28 46.62 6.36
N GLY A 5 -20.12 47.71 5.61
CA GLY A 5 -19.23 47.78 4.45
C GLY A 5 -17.75 47.87 4.83
N GLU A 6 -17.44 48.54 5.94
CA GLU A 6 -16.06 48.69 6.44
C GLU A 6 -15.59 47.42 7.17
N LYS A 7 -16.48 46.72 7.90
CA LYS A 7 -16.22 45.40 8.47
C LYS A 7 -16.08 44.32 7.38
N ALA A 8 -16.83 44.39 6.30
CA ALA A 8 -16.69 43.48 5.16
C ALA A 8 -15.38 43.75 4.39
N ARG A 9 -15.00 45.00 4.16
CA ARG A 9 -13.70 45.37 3.56
C ARG A 9 -12.52 45.00 4.46
N ASN A 10 -12.58 45.21 5.77
CA ASN A 10 -11.53 44.81 6.70
C ASN A 10 -11.43 43.30 6.84
N ARG A 11 -12.53 42.51 6.76
CA ARG A 11 -12.46 41.06 6.64
C ARG A 11 -11.83 40.61 5.32
N GLN A 12 -12.14 41.23 4.20
CA GLN A 12 -11.55 40.96 2.91
C GLN A 12 -10.02 41.17 2.91
N PHE A 13 -9.53 42.25 3.52
CA PHE A 13 -8.09 42.53 3.62
C PHE A 13 -7.33 41.53 4.53
N SER A 14 -7.94 41.07 5.63
CA SER A 14 -7.28 40.11 6.54
C SER A 14 -7.15 38.68 5.97
N LEU A 15 -8.01 38.28 5.03
CA LEU A 15 -7.98 36.98 4.37
C LEU A 15 -6.92 36.92 3.26
N HIS A 16 -6.43 38.04 2.76
CA HIS A 16 -5.43 38.11 1.70
C HIS A 16 -3.98 37.91 2.17
N GLU A 17 -3.71 38.11 3.46
CA GLU A 17 -2.34 38.07 4.01
C GLU A 17 -1.72 36.66 4.07
N GLY A 18 -2.51 35.56 3.89
CA GLY A 18 -2.06 34.17 4.04
C GLY A 18 -1.74 33.44 2.76
N TYR A 19 -2.11 33.93 1.58
CA TYR A 19 -1.95 33.25 0.30
C TYR A 19 -1.09 34.04 -0.68
N ASP A 20 -0.18 33.37 -1.38
CA ASP A 20 0.44 33.90 -2.59
C ASP A 20 -0.52 33.75 -3.77
N TRP A 21 -1.39 34.73 -3.93
CA TRP A 21 -2.43 34.75 -4.96
C TRP A 21 -1.85 34.80 -6.38
N ARG A 22 -0.63 35.32 -6.59
CA ARG A 22 0.04 35.30 -7.88
C ARG A 22 0.46 33.87 -8.23
N HIS A 23 0.98 33.16 -7.27
CA HIS A 23 1.32 31.75 -7.45
C HIS A 23 0.07 30.89 -7.67
N ILE A 24 -1.02 31.10 -6.92
CA ILE A 24 -2.30 30.38 -7.13
C ILE A 24 -2.83 30.64 -8.54
N ALA A 25 -2.88 31.90 -8.99
CA ALA A 25 -3.33 32.23 -10.33
C ALA A 25 -2.46 31.54 -11.41
N TYR A 26 -1.14 31.53 -11.21
CA TYR A 26 -0.21 30.85 -12.10
C TYR A 26 -0.46 29.34 -12.14
N VAL A 27 -0.61 28.67 -11.01
CA VAL A 27 -0.87 27.20 -10.95
C VAL A 27 -2.19 26.84 -11.62
N VAL A 28 -3.25 27.64 -11.42
CA VAL A 28 -4.54 27.42 -12.09
C VAL A 28 -4.39 27.58 -13.61
N GLN A 29 -3.76 28.64 -14.07
CA GLN A 29 -3.51 28.89 -15.50
C GLN A 29 -2.62 27.77 -16.10
N LEU A 30 -1.59 27.35 -15.37
CA LEU A 30 -0.69 26.28 -15.78
C LEU A 30 -1.45 24.95 -15.98
N SER A 31 -2.29 24.57 -15.00
CA SER A 31 -3.13 23.37 -15.11
C SER A 31 -4.10 23.44 -16.30
N ARG A 32 -4.71 24.61 -16.52
CA ARG A 32 -5.61 24.84 -17.66
C ARG A 32 -4.91 24.78 -19.00
N ALA A 33 -3.69 25.32 -19.09
CA ALA A 33 -2.88 25.26 -20.30
C ALA A 33 -2.44 23.83 -20.62
N MET A 34 -2.11 23.02 -19.57
CA MET A 34 -1.82 21.59 -19.75
C MET A 34 -3.05 20.83 -20.25
N ASP A 35 -4.21 21.01 -19.59
CA ASP A 35 -5.46 20.36 -20.01
C ASP A 35 -5.77 20.68 -21.48
N LYS A 36 -5.62 21.95 -21.88
CA LYS A 36 -5.85 22.40 -23.27
C LYS A 36 -4.89 21.73 -24.25
N LEU A 37 -3.60 21.70 -23.94
CA LEU A 37 -2.58 21.05 -24.77
C LEU A 37 -2.88 19.55 -24.95
N GLU A 38 -3.23 18.88 -23.86
CA GLU A 38 -3.56 17.44 -23.89
C GLU A 38 -4.80 17.19 -24.73
N GLU A 39 -5.90 17.93 -24.50
CA GLU A 39 -7.17 17.75 -25.18
C GLU A 39 -7.10 18.09 -26.68
N GLU A 40 -6.43 19.20 -27.06
CA GLU A 40 -6.39 19.68 -28.44
C GLU A 40 -5.30 19.04 -29.30
N ARG A 41 -4.20 18.54 -28.68
CA ARG A 41 -3.06 18.01 -29.41
C ARG A 41 -2.64 16.61 -29.01
N LEU A 42 -2.26 16.39 -27.75
CA LEU A 42 -1.54 15.18 -27.37
C LEU A 42 -2.44 13.93 -27.38
N VAL A 43 -3.72 14.08 -27.04
CA VAL A 43 -4.70 12.98 -27.13
C VAL A 43 -5.11 12.69 -28.58
N PRO A 44 -5.46 13.68 -29.42
CA PRO A 44 -5.70 13.43 -30.85
C PRO A 44 -4.51 12.82 -31.58
N GLU A 45 -3.28 13.24 -31.21
CA GLU A 45 -2.04 12.69 -31.75
C GLU A 45 -1.68 11.30 -31.16
N ARG A 46 -2.49 10.78 -30.22
CA ARG A 46 -2.28 9.51 -29.49
C ARG A 46 -0.96 9.45 -28.72
N LYS A 47 -0.43 10.60 -28.33
CA LYS A 47 0.75 10.70 -27.45
C LYS A 47 0.38 10.50 -25.99
N ILE A 48 -0.85 10.87 -25.62
CA ILE A 48 -1.44 10.61 -24.30
C ILE A 48 -2.71 9.78 -24.49
N LEU A 49 -2.86 8.71 -23.72
CA LEU A 49 -3.99 7.79 -23.80
C LEU A 49 -5.02 8.00 -22.69
N TYR A 50 -4.58 8.56 -21.56
CA TYR A 50 -5.43 8.86 -20.41
C TYR A 50 -5.28 10.32 -20.01
N GLN A 51 -6.42 11.05 -19.99
CA GLN A 51 -6.46 12.45 -19.60
C GLN A 51 -7.72 12.72 -18.77
N PHE A 52 -7.54 13.45 -17.68
CA PHE A 52 -8.61 13.85 -16.76
C PHE A 52 -8.43 15.34 -16.45
N SER A 53 -9.30 16.17 -16.99
CA SER A 53 -9.27 17.61 -16.75
C SER A 53 -9.59 17.93 -15.30
N ALA A 54 -8.83 18.83 -14.70
CA ALA A 54 -9.06 19.36 -13.36
C ALA A 54 -9.89 20.67 -13.34
N ARG A 55 -10.39 21.11 -14.52
CA ARG A 55 -11.20 22.33 -14.61
C ARG A 55 -12.41 22.30 -13.70
N GLY A 56 -12.58 23.31 -12.90
CA GLY A 56 -13.61 23.41 -11.87
C GLY A 56 -13.12 23.02 -10.47
N HIS A 57 -12.10 22.16 -10.38
CA HIS A 57 -11.47 21.73 -9.13
C HIS A 57 -10.16 22.48 -8.85
N ASP A 58 -9.59 23.09 -9.84
CA ASP A 58 -8.21 23.60 -9.94
C ASP A 58 -7.88 24.66 -8.90
N MET A 59 -8.75 25.67 -8.71
CA MET A 59 -8.50 26.78 -7.80
C MET A 59 -8.36 26.30 -6.35
N ALA A 60 -9.32 25.57 -5.84
CA ALA A 60 -9.31 25.10 -4.46
C ALA A 60 -8.15 24.12 -4.17
N GLN A 61 -7.78 23.29 -5.15
CA GLN A 61 -6.60 22.44 -5.04
C GLN A 61 -5.29 23.23 -4.99
N ALA A 62 -5.14 24.26 -5.83
CA ALA A 62 -3.96 25.14 -5.80
C ALA A 62 -3.84 25.87 -4.45
N MET A 63 -4.97 26.35 -3.90
CA MET A 63 -5.01 26.93 -2.56
C MET A 63 -4.59 25.93 -1.48
N LEU A 64 -5.15 24.72 -1.49
CA LEU A 64 -4.82 23.67 -0.52
C LEU A 64 -3.33 23.32 -0.58
N GLY A 65 -2.77 23.12 -1.78
CA GLY A 65 -1.36 22.82 -1.96
C GLY A 65 -0.44 23.90 -1.38
N SER A 66 -0.81 25.18 -1.52
CA SER A 66 -0.05 26.30 -0.94
C SER A 66 -0.04 26.32 0.59
N ARG A 67 -0.94 25.58 1.25
CA ARG A 67 -1.00 25.46 2.72
C ARG A 67 -0.24 24.27 3.28
N LEU A 68 0.27 23.36 2.43
CA LEU A 68 1.10 22.22 2.82
C LEU A 68 2.57 22.65 2.90
N THR A 69 2.88 23.49 3.87
CA THR A 69 4.20 24.14 4.00
C THR A 69 5.16 23.44 4.96
N HIS A 70 4.68 22.50 5.74
CA HIS A 70 5.52 21.75 6.67
C HIS A 70 6.18 20.56 5.96
N ARG A 71 7.50 20.39 6.14
CA ARG A 71 8.28 19.32 5.46
C ARG A 71 7.83 17.91 5.78
N ARG A 72 7.09 17.71 6.86
CA ARG A 72 6.53 16.42 7.29
C ARG A 72 5.02 16.31 6.98
N ASP A 73 4.42 17.34 6.39
CA ASP A 73 3.11 17.17 5.77
C ASP A 73 3.20 16.12 4.68
N ALA A 74 2.09 15.47 4.38
CA ALA A 74 1.98 14.66 3.17
C ALA A 74 0.57 14.77 2.60
N THR A 75 0.44 14.50 1.31
CA THR A 75 -0.85 14.39 0.67
C THR A 75 -0.94 13.13 -0.18
N CYS A 76 -2.13 12.53 -0.27
CA CYS A 76 -2.44 11.54 -1.27
C CYS A 76 -3.62 12.03 -2.10
N GLY A 77 -3.42 12.17 -3.40
CA GLY A 77 -4.41 12.65 -4.34
C GLY A 77 -5.15 11.53 -5.06
N TYR A 78 -5.84 11.92 -6.13
CA TYR A 78 -6.45 11.03 -7.11
C TYR A 78 -6.21 11.59 -8.52
N TYR A 79 -6.65 10.91 -9.56
CA TYR A 79 -6.33 11.24 -10.97
C TYR A 79 -6.64 12.69 -11.40
N ARG A 80 -7.45 13.44 -10.64
CA ARG A 80 -7.79 14.85 -10.90
C ARG A 80 -6.99 15.86 -10.05
N SER A 81 -5.99 15.39 -9.29
CA SER A 81 -5.27 16.22 -8.32
C SER A 81 -4.04 16.95 -8.89
N ARG A 82 -3.93 17.10 -10.21
CA ARG A 82 -2.79 17.78 -10.85
C ARG A 82 -2.54 19.22 -10.32
N PRO A 83 -3.56 20.09 -10.12
CA PRO A 83 -3.32 21.43 -9.59
C PRO A 83 -2.67 21.45 -8.20
N LEU A 84 -3.06 20.53 -7.33
CA LEU A 84 -2.41 20.34 -6.03
C LEU A 84 -0.91 20.01 -6.20
N LEU A 85 -0.60 19.05 -7.09
CA LEU A 85 0.78 18.61 -7.32
C LEU A 85 1.65 19.71 -7.92
N LEU A 86 1.09 20.49 -8.85
CA LEU A 86 1.77 21.66 -9.42
C LEU A 86 2.05 22.71 -8.33
N SER A 87 1.10 22.91 -7.40
CA SER A 87 1.30 23.79 -6.24
C SER A 87 2.39 23.29 -5.28
N LEU A 88 2.62 21.98 -5.21
CA LEU A 88 3.72 21.36 -4.45
C LEU A 88 5.06 21.40 -5.21
N GLY A 89 5.08 21.89 -6.44
CA GLY A 89 6.29 22.03 -7.24
C GLY A 89 6.66 20.84 -8.12
N VAL A 90 5.70 19.99 -8.47
CA VAL A 90 5.91 18.92 -9.44
C VAL A 90 6.31 19.55 -10.80
N PRO A 91 7.44 19.14 -11.41
CA PRO A 91 7.85 19.66 -12.71
C PRO A 91 6.81 19.37 -13.79
N VAL A 92 6.47 20.38 -14.59
CA VAL A 92 5.47 20.25 -15.67
C VAL A 92 5.92 19.24 -16.71
N GLU A 93 7.22 19.22 -17.01
CA GLU A 93 7.81 18.24 -17.92
C GLU A 93 7.69 16.79 -17.44
N ASP A 94 7.73 16.55 -16.10
CA ASP A 94 7.53 15.22 -15.52
C ASP A 94 6.07 14.79 -15.63
N ALA A 95 5.14 15.72 -15.43
CA ALA A 95 3.72 15.45 -15.57
C ALA A 95 3.34 15.10 -17.01
N LEU A 96 3.83 15.87 -17.99
CA LEU A 96 3.63 15.61 -19.43
C LEU A 96 4.37 14.36 -19.89
N GLY A 97 5.61 14.17 -19.46
CA GLY A 97 6.42 13.00 -19.77
C GLY A 97 5.78 11.70 -19.25
N SER A 98 5.22 11.72 -18.04
CA SER A 98 4.47 10.59 -17.49
C SER A 98 3.22 10.27 -18.29
N GLY A 99 2.46 11.31 -18.72
CA GLY A 99 1.29 11.14 -19.59
C GLY A 99 1.64 10.50 -20.93
N MET A 100 2.82 10.82 -21.47
CA MET A 100 3.35 10.29 -22.74
C MET A 100 4.14 8.97 -22.58
N GLY A 101 4.25 8.40 -21.39
CA GLY A 101 5.00 7.17 -21.12
C GLY A 101 6.51 7.31 -21.41
N ARG A 102 7.09 8.49 -21.19
CA ARG A 102 8.51 8.78 -21.40
C ARG A 102 9.34 8.43 -20.17
N GLU A 103 10.67 8.32 -20.37
CA GLU A 103 11.62 8.15 -19.28
C GLU A 103 11.51 9.24 -18.22
N GLY A 104 11.74 8.86 -16.96
CA GLY A 104 11.58 9.76 -15.81
C GLY A 104 10.12 9.97 -15.41
N GLY A 105 9.80 11.15 -14.86
CA GLY A 105 8.45 11.47 -14.40
C GLY A 105 8.02 10.62 -13.18
N TYR A 106 6.74 10.20 -13.14
CA TYR A 106 6.18 9.49 -11.99
C TYR A 106 6.54 8.00 -11.94
N SER A 107 6.72 7.36 -13.09
CA SER A 107 6.77 5.91 -13.22
C SER A 107 7.80 5.40 -14.23
N ASP A 108 8.51 6.27 -14.91
CA ASP A 108 9.41 5.87 -16.00
C ASP A 108 8.68 5.04 -17.08
N GLY A 109 7.43 5.45 -17.37
CA GLY A 109 6.57 4.78 -18.35
C GLY A 109 5.87 3.51 -17.87
N ARG A 110 6.04 3.09 -16.61
CA ARG A 110 5.46 1.83 -16.07
C ARG A 110 3.98 1.94 -15.70
N ASP A 111 3.54 3.09 -15.22
CA ASP A 111 2.17 3.32 -14.78
C ASP A 111 1.51 4.42 -15.61
N ILE A 112 0.18 4.50 -15.58
CA ILE A 112 -0.56 5.55 -16.31
C ILE A 112 -0.22 6.93 -15.74
N GLY A 113 -0.05 7.92 -16.62
CA GLY A 113 0.46 9.24 -16.27
C GLY A 113 -0.42 10.10 -15.36
N VAL A 114 -1.57 9.59 -14.94
CA VAL A 114 -2.48 10.23 -13.99
C VAL A 114 -2.45 9.59 -12.59
N VAL A 115 -1.58 8.58 -12.40
CA VAL A 115 -1.29 7.98 -11.08
C VAL A 115 -0.08 8.70 -10.50
N PHE A 116 -0.35 9.72 -9.70
CA PHE A 116 0.65 10.66 -9.20
C PHE A 116 1.45 10.12 -8.02
N ASN A 117 2.70 10.50 -7.97
CA ASN A 117 3.57 10.38 -6.81
C ASN A 117 4.68 11.44 -6.89
N TYR A 118 5.09 12.01 -5.76
CA TYR A 118 6.17 12.99 -5.73
C TYR A 118 6.90 12.96 -4.37
N PRO A 119 8.14 12.48 -4.30
CA PRO A 119 8.89 12.41 -3.04
C PRO A 119 9.18 13.76 -2.40
N ASN A 120 9.20 14.85 -3.18
CA ASN A 120 9.41 16.24 -2.78
C ASN A 120 10.49 16.44 -1.69
N PRO A 121 11.79 16.39 -2.02
CA PRO A 121 12.85 16.49 -1.01
C PRO A 121 12.85 17.80 -0.21
N GLY A 122 12.24 18.86 -0.76
CA GLY A 122 12.19 20.20 -0.18
C GLY A 122 10.90 20.54 0.61
N GLY A 123 9.84 19.74 0.47
CA GLY A 123 8.51 20.06 1.00
C GLY A 123 7.66 18.83 1.31
N ALA A 124 6.35 19.03 1.31
CA ALA A 124 5.39 17.96 1.53
C ALA A 124 5.39 16.95 0.35
N PRO A 125 5.61 15.65 0.56
CA PRO A 125 5.49 14.65 -0.48
C PRO A 125 4.03 14.42 -0.89
N ALA A 126 3.84 14.06 -2.17
CA ALA A 126 2.63 13.38 -2.61
C ALA A 126 2.87 11.88 -2.59
N LEU A 127 2.13 11.18 -1.73
CA LEU A 127 2.22 9.73 -1.58
C LEU A 127 1.74 9.03 -2.87
N PRO A 128 2.26 7.85 -3.19
CA PRO A 128 1.80 7.11 -4.36
C PRO A 128 0.32 6.79 -4.25
N MET A 129 -0.45 7.25 -5.22
CA MET A 129 -1.84 6.84 -5.40
C MET A 129 -1.93 5.60 -6.28
N SER A 130 -3.09 4.97 -6.33
CA SER A 130 -3.41 3.93 -7.30
C SER A 130 -4.55 4.37 -8.23
N GLY A 131 -4.90 3.53 -9.19
CA GLY A 131 -6.09 3.73 -10.03
C GLY A 131 -7.41 3.39 -9.32
N GLY A 132 -7.36 2.70 -8.18
CA GLY A 132 -8.51 2.32 -7.36
C GLY A 132 -9.07 3.51 -6.58
N VAL A 133 -10.35 3.83 -6.80
CA VAL A 133 -11.01 4.92 -6.06
C VAL A 133 -11.19 4.50 -4.60
N GLY A 134 -10.60 5.25 -3.67
CA GLY A 134 -10.67 4.97 -2.24
C GLY A 134 -9.40 4.36 -1.65
N ALA A 135 -8.51 3.81 -2.47
CA ALA A 135 -7.25 3.21 -2.03
C ALA A 135 -6.32 4.20 -1.32
N GLN A 136 -6.40 5.50 -1.62
CA GLN A 136 -5.56 6.55 -1.06
C GLN A 136 -5.84 6.88 0.41
N TYR A 137 -7.01 6.51 0.95
CA TYR A 137 -7.44 6.95 2.27
C TYR A 137 -6.64 6.32 3.41
N THR A 138 -6.53 5.00 3.42
CA THR A 138 -5.90 4.25 4.51
C THR A 138 -4.38 4.43 4.58
N PRO A 139 -3.62 4.54 3.46
CA PRO A 139 -2.21 4.93 3.52
C PRO A 139 -2.00 6.35 4.07
N THR A 140 -2.89 7.29 3.75
CA THR A 140 -2.81 8.65 4.33
C THR A 140 -3.05 8.62 5.84
N ALA A 141 -3.98 7.80 6.34
CA ALA A 141 -4.16 7.59 7.77
C ALA A 141 -2.91 6.97 8.42
N GLY A 142 -2.21 6.08 7.73
CA GLY A 142 -0.94 5.52 8.17
C GLY A 142 0.17 6.56 8.28
N TRP A 143 0.25 7.50 7.34
CA TRP A 143 1.17 8.64 7.45
C TRP A 143 0.82 9.55 8.62
N ALA A 144 -0.47 9.86 8.82
CA ALA A 144 -0.94 10.65 9.98
C ALA A 144 -0.58 9.98 11.31
N GLN A 145 -0.71 8.65 11.38
CA GLN A 145 -0.30 7.89 12.57
C GLN A 145 1.22 7.89 12.74
N ALA A 146 2.00 7.86 11.66
CA ALA A 146 3.45 7.98 11.74
C ALA A 146 3.87 9.37 12.26
N ILE A 147 3.18 10.46 11.89
CA ILE A 147 3.41 11.79 12.47
C ILE A 147 3.28 11.74 13.99
N GLU A 148 2.17 11.18 14.51
CA GLU A 148 1.97 11.06 15.95
C GLU A 148 3.03 10.17 16.60
N TYR A 149 3.37 9.05 15.97
CA TYR A 149 4.39 8.13 16.48
C TYR A 149 5.76 8.79 16.60
N TYR A 150 6.24 9.47 15.55
CA TYR A 150 7.50 10.20 15.59
C TYR A 150 7.51 11.26 16.68
N ARG A 151 6.42 12.00 16.82
CA ARG A 151 6.28 13.08 17.80
C ARG A 151 6.23 12.55 19.24
N THR A 152 5.39 11.54 19.53
CA THR A 152 5.10 11.11 20.90
C THR A 152 6.01 10.00 21.39
N GLU A 153 6.30 9.00 20.56
CA GLU A 153 7.09 7.83 20.96
C GLU A 153 8.58 8.01 20.70
N LEU A 154 8.95 8.66 19.59
CA LEU A 154 10.35 8.90 19.26
C LEU A 154 10.86 10.29 19.69
N GLY A 155 9.99 11.19 20.14
CA GLY A 155 10.36 12.53 20.59
C GLY A 155 10.93 13.41 19.47
N ASP A 156 10.56 13.16 18.22
CA ASP A 156 11.03 13.93 17.07
C ASP A 156 10.14 15.15 16.84
N HIS A 157 10.52 16.26 17.45
CA HIS A 157 9.82 17.54 17.33
C HIS A 157 9.82 18.11 15.90
N SER A 158 10.55 17.55 14.95
CA SER A 158 10.46 17.93 13.54
C SER A 158 9.10 17.59 12.91
N TYR A 159 8.25 16.85 13.61
CA TYR A 159 6.89 16.51 13.22
C TYR A 159 5.81 17.38 13.91
N ASP A 160 6.19 18.33 14.79
CA ASP A 160 5.23 19.19 15.47
C ASP A 160 4.48 20.06 14.47
N GLY A 161 3.16 19.95 14.47
CA GLY A 161 2.28 20.67 13.54
C GLY A 161 2.18 20.08 12.12
N ALA A 162 2.82 18.95 11.83
CA ALA A 162 2.65 18.25 10.56
C ALA A 162 1.23 17.66 10.42
N ILE A 163 0.73 17.56 9.19
CA ILE A 163 -0.59 17.00 8.87
C ILE A 163 -0.54 16.08 7.66
N ALA A 164 -1.47 15.15 7.60
CA ALA A 164 -1.72 14.34 6.40
C ALA A 164 -3.03 14.78 5.73
N VAL A 165 -3.02 14.93 4.41
CA VAL A 165 -4.20 15.37 3.65
C VAL A 165 -4.53 14.33 2.59
N VAL A 166 -5.76 13.85 2.58
CA VAL A 166 -6.27 12.96 1.52
C VAL A 166 -7.31 13.68 0.68
N LEU A 167 -7.18 13.56 -0.65
CA LEU A 167 -8.16 14.09 -1.58
C LEU A 167 -9.02 12.98 -2.15
N GLY A 168 -10.31 13.27 -2.30
CA GLY A 168 -11.25 12.40 -3.00
C GLY A 168 -12.48 13.17 -3.49
N GLY A 169 -13.22 12.58 -4.41
CA GLY A 169 -14.53 13.12 -4.83
C GLY A 169 -15.66 12.57 -3.96
N ASP A 170 -16.87 13.09 -4.14
CA ASP A 170 -18.08 12.63 -3.46
C ASP A 170 -18.34 11.13 -3.61
N ALA A 171 -18.05 10.55 -4.77
CA ALA A 171 -18.19 9.12 -4.99
C ALA A 171 -17.21 8.27 -4.17
N SER A 172 -16.03 8.78 -3.87
CA SER A 172 -15.04 8.07 -3.06
C SER A 172 -15.49 7.87 -1.60
N CYS A 173 -16.43 8.67 -1.12
CA CYS A 173 -17.01 8.53 0.22
C CYS A 173 -17.88 7.26 0.38
N ALA A 174 -18.21 6.57 -0.71
CA ALA A 174 -18.92 5.28 -0.66
C ALA A 174 -17.98 4.08 -0.47
N THR A 175 -16.66 4.26 -0.60
CA THR A 175 -15.68 3.16 -0.57
C THR A 175 -15.34 2.69 0.84
N GLY A 176 -14.93 1.43 0.98
CA GLY A 176 -14.42 0.87 2.23
C GLY A 176 -13.25 1.67 2.78
N GLY A 177 -12.29 2.09 1.92
CA GLY A 177 -11.11 2.86 2.31
C GLY A 177 -11.44 4.19 3.00
N PHE A 178 -12.47 4.91 2.53
CA PHE A 178 -12.93 6.13 3.19
C PHE A 178 -13.38 5.87 4.64
N TRP A 179 -14.29 4.89 4.85
CA TRP A 179 -14.82 4.57 6.17
C TRP A 179 -13.76 3.99 7.10
N SER A 180 -12.86 3.18 6.56
CA SER A 180 -11.70 2.63 7.27
C SER A 180 -10.80 3.74 7.80
N ALA A 181 -10.38 4.65 6.94
CA ALA A 181 -9.52 5.78 7.32
C ALA A 181 -10.22 6.74 8.28
N LEU A 182 -11.52 6.99 8.07
CA LEU A 182 -12.33 7.84 8.96
C LEU A 182 -12.37 7.25 10.37
N THR A 183 -12.61 5.95 10.49
CA THR A 183 -12.61 5.25 11.78
C THR A 183 -11.24 5.34 12.46
N ILE A 184 -10.15 5.05 11.72
CA ILE A 184 -8.78 5.14 12.24
C ILE A 184 -8.47 6.55 12.73
N ALA A 185 -8.71 7.56 11.88
CA ALA A 185 -8.36 8.93 12.19
C ALA A 185 -9.14 9.50 13.40
N THR A 186 -10.44 9.19 13.49
CA THR A 186 -11.30 9.72 14.56
C THR A 186 -11.14 9.02 15.89
N THR A 187 -10.92 7.70 15.89
CA THR A 187 -10.67 6.93 17.13
C THR A 187 -9.33 7.31 17.77
N GLN A 188 -8.32 7.61 16.98
CA GLN A 188 -6.99 7.98 17.44
C GLN A 188 -6.72 9.50 17.43
N LYS A 189 -7.69 10.31 16.96
CA LYS A 189 -7.57 11.77 16.83
C LYS A 189 -6.34 12.20 16.01
N LEU A 190 -6.08 11.51 14.92
CA LEU A 190 -4.90 11.74 14.08
C LEU A 190 -4.94 13.12 13.39
N PRO A 191 -3.76 13.70 13.07
CA PRO A 191 -3.66 14.96 12.34
C PRO A 191 -3.95 14.79 10.85
N MET A 192 -5.20 14.45 10.51
CA MET A 192 -5.63 14.09 9.15
C MET A 192 -6.76 14.99 8.66
N LEU A 193 -6.60 15.53 7.44
CA LEU A 193 -7.63 16.27 6.72
C LEU A 193 -8.18 15.42 5.57
N PHE A 194 -9.48 15.16 5.61
CA PHE A 194 -10.24 14.60 4.50
C PHE A 194 -10.77 15.74 3.64
N TYR A 195 -10.21 15.93 2.45
CA TYR A 195 -10.64 16.92 1.49
C TYR A 195 -11.50 16.27 0.42
N VAL A 196 -12.78 16.62 0.40
CA VAL A 196 -13.78 16.04 -0.50
C VAL A 196 -14.25 17.09 -1.50
N GLU A 197 -14.00 16.83 -2.78
CA GLU A 197 -14.47 17.63 -3.91
C GLU A 197 -15.78 17.07 -4.43
N ASP A 198 -16.87 17.71 -4.02
CA ASP A 198 -18.23 17.27 -4.39
C ASP A 198 -18.63 17.94 -5.70
N ASN A 199 -18.53 17.18 -6.79
CA ASN A 199 -18.98 17.59 -8.12
C ASN A 199 -20.33 16.96 -8.52
N GLY A 200 -20.96 16.22 -7.62
CA GLY A 200 -22.26 15.62 -7.80
C GLY A 200 -22.28 14.31 -8.60
N PHE A 201 -21.14 13.80 -9.07
CA PHE A 201 -21.07 12.61 -9.92
C PHE A 201 -19.86 11.73 -9.69
N GLY A 202 -20.09 10.40 -9.57
CA GLY A 202 -19.07 9.37 -9.78
C GLY A 202 -19.17 8.82 -11.19
N ILE A 203 -18.31 9.25 -12.10
CA ILE A 203 -18.44 9.06 -13.56
C ILE A 203 -19.79 9.62 -14.03
N SER A 204 -20.80 8.78 -14.23
CA SER A 204 -22.17 9.12 -14.64
C SER A 204 -23.21 8.97 -13.52
N VAL A 205 -22.82 8.38 -12.38
CA VAL A 205 -23.73 8.08 -11.28
C VAL A 205 -23.83 9.29 -10.35
N PRO A 206 -25.03 9.86 -10.13
CA PRO A 206 -25.22 10.99 -9.25
C PRO A 206 -24.81 10.70 -7.79
N SER A 207 -24.35 11.74 -7.07
CA SER A 207 -23.93 11.62 -5.67
C SER A 207 -25.01 11.11 -4.72
N SER A 208 -26.31 11.28 -5.06
CA SER A 208 -27.42 10.72 -4.31
C SER A 208 -27.46 9.19 -4.26
N PHE A 209 -26.76 8.51 -5.19
CA PHE A 209 -26.55 7.05 -5.17
C PHE A 209 -25.26 6.64 -4.45
N GLN A 210 -24.35 7.59 -4.21
CA GLN A 210 -23.09 7.35 -3.53
C GLN A 210 -23.19 7.60 -2.02
N THR A 211 -23.92 8.66 -1.66
CA THR A 211 -24.09 9.09 -0.28
C THR A 211 -25.55 9.34 0.03
N PRO A 212 -26.14 8.75 1.10
CA PRO A 212 -27.51 9.03 1.47
C PRO A 212 -27.79 10.52 1.60
N GLY A 213 -28.79 11.04 0.88
CA GLY A 213 -29.10 12.47 0.82
C GLY A 213 -28.10 13.33 0.04
N GLY A 214 -27.06 12.74 -0.57
CA GLY A 214 -26.10 13.43 -1.45
C GLY A 214 -25.15 14.39 -0.74
N ASP A 215 -25.05 14.34 0.59
CA ASP A 215 -24.19 15.28 1.36
C ASP A 215 -23.49 14.59 2.52
N ILE A 216 -22.23 14.20 2.29
CA ILE A 216 -21.42 13.51 3.30
C ILE A 216 -21.12 14.40 4.52
N ALA A 217 -20.98 15.71 4.35
CA ALA A 217 -20.72 16.62 5.46
C ALA A 217 -21.91 16.68 6.43
N LYS A 218 -23.13 16.70 5.91
CA LYS A 218 -24.34 16.61 6.74
C LYS A 218 -24.47 15.27 7.44
N ASN A 219 -24.17 14.17 6.74
CA ASN A 219 -24.25 12.84 7.33
C ASN A 219 -23.27 12.63 8.46
N LEU A 220 -22.11 13.29 8.39
CA LEU A 220 -21.06 13.19 9.40
C LEU A 220 -21.09 14.33 10.44
N ALA A 221 -22.10 15.21 10.43
CA ALA A 221 -22.17 16.36 11.34
C ALA A 221 -22.16 15.98 12.83
N SER A 222 -22.60 14.77 13.19
CA SER A 222 -22.57 14.25 14.55
C SER A 222 -21.51 13.16 14.79
N PHE A 223 -20.61 12.96 13.82
CA PHE A 223 -19.57 11.93 13.93
C PHE A 223 -18.54 12.32 15.00
N GLY A 224 -18.28 11.41 15.95
CA GLY A 224 -17.40 11.70 17.08
C GLY A 224 -15.96 12.04 16.67
N ASN A 225 -15.38 13.03 17.31
CA ASN A 225 -13.99 13.49 17.10
C ASN A 225 -13.66 13.96 15.65
N LEU A 226 -14.66 14.37 14.87
CA LEU A 226 -14.49 14.88 13.51
C LEU A 226 -14.99 16.31 13.42
N ALA A 227 -14.15 17.26 13.00
CA ALA A 227 -14.60 18.60 12.65
C ALA A 227 -15.08 18.62 11.20
N ILE A 228 -16.20 19.33 10.95
CA ILE A 228 -16.80 19.43 9.61
C ILE A 228 -16.73 20.89 9.13
N PHE A 229 -16.20 21.05 7.92
CA PHE A 229 -16.18 22.29 7.16
C PHE A 229 -16.81 22.01 5.79
N ALA A 230 -17.72 22.90 5.34
CA ALA A 230 -18.38 22.71 4.04
C ALA A 230 -18.77 24.07 3.45
N GLY A 231 -18.65 24.19 2.11
CA GLY A 231 -19.03 25.40 1.39
C GLY A 231 -18.78 25.34 -0.12
N ASP A 232 -18.74 26.51 -0.77
CA ASP A 232 -18.53 26.65 -2.20
C ASP A 232 -17.02 26.72 -2.52
N GLY A 233 -16.51 25.69 -3.23
CA GLY A 233 -15.13 25.64 -3.70
C GLY A 233 -14.84 26.52 -4.92
N THR A 234 -15.85 27.18 -5.46
CA THR A 234 -15.70 28.06 -6.64
C THR A 234 -15.61 29.55 -6.27
N ASP A 235 -15.97 29.92 -5.05
CA ASP A 235 -15.75 31.26 -4.54
C ASP A 235 -14.37 31.40 -3.90
N PRO A 236 -13.47 32.29 -4.41
CA PRO A 236 -12.09 32.37 -3.92
C PRO A 236 -12.00 32.72 -2.42
N ALA A 237 -12.87 33.60 -1.92
CA ALA A 237 -12.82 34.03 -0.54
C ALA A 237 -13.35 32.99 0.43
N GLU A 238 -14.46 32.31 0.09
CA GLU A 238 -15.05 31.25 0.90
C GLU A 238 -14.14 30.01 0.92
N ALA A 239 -13.64 29.62 -0.25
CA ALA A 239 -12.71 28.48 -0.34
C ALA A 239 -11.43 28.71 0.47
N ALA A 240 -10.84 29.91 0.39
CA ALA A 240 -9.66 30.30 1.17
C ALA A 240 -9.92 30.25 2.69
N GLU A 241 -11.05 30.79 3.15
CA GLU A 241 -11.42 30.75 4.57
C GLU A 241 -11.61 29.32 5.07
N LEU A 242 -12.35 28.51 4.32
CA LEU A 242 -12.64 27.11 4.72
C LEU A 242 -11.38 26.24 4.76
N ILE A 243 -10.52 26.37 3.75
CA ILE A 243 -9.24 25.64 3.70
C ILE A 243 -8.35 26.05 4.88
N GLU A 244 -8.20 27.36 5.12
CA GLU A 244 -7.40 27.86 6.23
C GLU A 244 -7.90 27.35 7.59
N ARG A 245 -9.21 27.41 7.82
CA ARG A 245 -9.83 26.92 9.06
C ARG A 245 -9.65 25.42 9.26
N ALA A 246 -9.82 24.63 8.20
CA ALA A 246 -9.66 23.19 8.25
C ALA A 246 -8.19 22.79 8.50
N VAL A 247 -7.26 23.37 7.77
CA VAL A 247 -5.81 23.15 7.96
C VAL A 247 -5.37 23.58 9.36
N HIS A 248 -5.78 24.77 9.80
CA HIS A 248 -5.45 25.28 11.14
C HIS A 248 -6.01 24.38 12.26
N HIS A 249 -7.23 23.84 12.09
CA HIS A 249 -7.81 22.90 13.05
C HIS A 249 -6.94 21.65 13.22
N VAL A 250 -6.59 21.00 12.10
CA VAL A 250 -5.81 19.76 12.11
C VAL A 250 -4.38 20.02 12.60
N ARG A 251 -3.72 21.04 12.05
CA ARG A 251 -2.35 21.44 12.41
C ARG A 251 -2.22 21.84 13.88
N GLY A 252 -3.29 22.39 14.43
CA GLY A 252 -3.41 22.76 15.87
C GLY A 252 -3.64 21.58 16.81
N GLY A 253 -3.57 20.34 16.32
CA GLY A 253 -3.71 19.13 17.13
C GLY A 253 -5.12 18.86 17.67
N LYS A 254 -6.15 19.44 17.04
CA LYS A 254 -7.56 19.29 17.48
C LYS A 254 -8.23 18.00 16.96
N GLY A 255 -7.46 17.14 16.30
CA GLY A 255 -7.93 15.91 15.65
C GLY A 255 -8.28 16.08 14.18
N PRO A 256 -8.85 15.05 13.54
CA PRO A 256 -9.14 15.08 12.12
C PRO A 256 -10.29 16.03 11.76
N ALA A 257 -10.27 16.47 10.49
CA ALA A 257 -11.33 17.26 9.92
C ALA A 257 -11.75 16.71 8.55
N LEU A 258 -13.01 16.95 8.18
CA LEU A 258 -13.51 16.79 6.83
C LEU A 258 -13.84 18.16 6.27
N LEU A 259 -13.24 18.50 5.13
CA LEU A 259 -13.55 19.69 4.33
C LEU A 259 -14.23 19.22 3.05
N ARG A 260 -15.52 19.51 2.90
CA ARG A 260 -16.29 19.28 1.67
C ARG A 260 -16.47 20.60 0.93
N LEU A 261 -15.94 20.67 -0.28
CA LEU A 261 -16.17 21.79 -1.19
C LEU A 261 -17.00 21.37 -2.39
N THR A 262 -18.10 22.11 -2.66
CA THR A 262 -18.86 21.91 -3.91
C THR A 262 -18.11 22.55 -5.06
N VAL A 263 -17.86 21.80 -6.09
CA VAL A 263 -17.13 22.23 -7.29
C VAL A 263 -17.84 21.70 -8.55
N PRO A 264 -17.80 22.38 -9.72
CA PRO A 264 -18.31 21.82 -10.96
C PRO A 264 -17.28 20.91 -11.60
N ARG A 265 -17.71 19.84 -12.26
CA ARG A 265 -16.89 19.07 -13.19
C ARG A 265 -17.17 19.57 -14.62
N LEU A 266 -16.38 20.55 -15.09
CA LEU A 266 -16.62 21.29 -16.32
C LEU A 266 -16.40 20.46 -17.59
N GLN A 267 -15.58 19.44 -17.51
CA GLN A 267 -15.36 18.46 -18.59
C GLN A 267 -15.94 17.10 -18.20
N GLY A 268 -15.88 16.13 -19.12
CA GLY A 268 -16.26 14.76 -18.83
C GLY A 268 -15.44 14.13 -17.69
N HIS A 269 -15.80 12.92 -17.31
CA HIS A 269 -15.01 12.16 -16.34
C HIS A 269 -13.56 12.00 -16.81
N SER A 270 -13.41 11.62 -18.07
CA SER A 270 -12.12 11.58 -18.80
C SER A 270 -12.32 12.23 -20.17
N PHE A 271 -11.24 12.38 -20.93
CA PHE A 271 -11.28 12.88 -22.30
C PHE A 271 -12.35 12.19 -23.18
N GLN A 272 -12.57 10.88 -23.00
CA GLN A 272 -13.53 10.11 -23.81
C GLN A 272 -14.99 10.31 -23.39
N ASP A 273 -15.24 10.92 -22.23
CA ASP A 273 -16.59 11.10 -21.70
C ASP A 273 -17.26 12.35 -22.28
N THR A 274 -18.30 12.12 -23.09
CA THR A 274 -19.08 13.17 -23.74
C THR A 274 -20.10 13.85 -22.83
N GLN A 275 -20.25 13.42 -21.59
CA GLN A 275 -21.26 13.89 -20.63
C GLN A 275 -22.72 13.71 -21.10
N ALA A 276 -23.01 12.76 -22.00
CA ALA A 276 -24.35 12.54 -22.56
C ALA A 276 -25.42 12.19 -21.49
N TYR A 277 -25.00 11.82 -20.29
CA TYR A 277 -25.88 11.57 -19.14
C TYR A 277 -26.28 12.86 -18.39
N LYS A 278 -25.69 14.01 -18.68
CA LYS A 278 -26.09 15.32 -18.14
C LYS A 278 -27.02 16.04 -19.09
N SER A 279 -28.01 16.74 -18.56
CA SER A 279 -28.82 17.65 -19.38
C SER A 279 -27.97 18.85 -19.83
N GLN A 280 -28.34 19.45 -20.97
CA GLN A 280 -27.66 20.65 -21.44
C GLN A 280 -27.78 21.84 -20.46
N ASP A 281 -28.90 21.90 -19.74
CA ASP A 281 -29.10 22.92 -18.70
C ASP A 281 -28.14 22.75 -17.55
N LEU A 282 -27.92 21.50 -17.08
CA LEU A 282 -26.95 21.21 -16.03
C LEU A 282 -25.53 21.55 -16.48
N VAL A 283 -25.15 21.19 -17.70
CA VAL A 283 -23.82 21.53 -18.23
C VAL A 283 -23.63 23.05 -18.29
N ARG A 284 -24.65 23.80 -18.73
CA ARG A 284 -24.58 25.28 -18.73
C ARG A 284 -24.46 25.84 -17.33
N ASP A 285 -25.22 25.32 -16.38
CA ASP A 285 -25.15 25.74 -14.95
C ASP A 285 -23.77 25.49 -14.37
N GLU A 286 -23.19 24.30 -14.58
CA GLU A 286 -21.82 23.99 -14.16
C GLU A 286 -20.81 25.00 -14.70
N TRP A 287 -20.88 25.39 -15.98
CA TRP A 287 -19.98 26.39 -16.56
C TRP A 287 -20.17 27.79 -15.97
N THR A 288 -21.36 28.17 -15.46
CA THR A 288 -21.55 29.44 -14.74
C THR A 288 -20.81 29.45 -13.40
N ARG A 289 -20.47 28.27 -12.89
CA ARG A 289 -19.76 28.06 -11.65
C ARG A 289 -18.25 27.87 -11.85
N ASP A 290 -17.72 28.10 -13.05
CA ASP A 290 -16.28 28.05 -13.30
C ASP A 290 -15.51 28.97 -12.32
N PRO A 291 -14.57 28.42 -11.52
CA PRO A 291 -13.80 29.24 -10.55
C PRO A 291 -12.80 30.20 -11.21
N LEU A 292 -12.36 29.97 -12.45
CA LEU A 292 -11.33 30.81 -13.06
C LEU A 292 -11.79 32.27 -13.30
N PRO A 293 -12.96 32.57 -13.90
CA PRO A 293 -13.46 33.93 -14.02
C PRO A 293 -13.69 34.59 -12.66
N LYS A 294 -14.13 33.83 -11.64
CA LYS A 294 -14.31 34.34 -10.29
C LYS A 294 -12.98 34.70 -9.64
N LEU A 295 -11.93 33.85 -9.83
CA LEU A 295 -10.58 34.14 -9.36
C LEU A 295 -10.03 35.42 -10.02
N LYS A 296 -10.19 35.55 -11.36
CA LYS A 296 -9.80 36.78 -12.07
C LYS A 296 -10.46 38.01 -11.48
N ALA A 297 -11.77 37.97 -11.31
CA ALA A 297 -12.54 39.09 -10.73
C ALA A 297 -12.16 39.42 -9.26
N HIS A 298 -11.73 38.40 -8.51
CA HIS A 298 -11.25 38.54 -7.15
C HIS A 298 -9.88 39.23 -7.07
N LEU A 299 -9.01 38.98 -8.04
CA LEU A 299 -7.61 39.41 -8.02
C LEU A 299 -7.37 40.71 -8.79
N VAL A 300 -7.99 40.83 -9.97
CA VAL A 300 -7.77 41.99 -10.86
C VAL A 300 -8.50 43.22 -10.32
N GLY A 301 -7.76 44.30 -10.17
CA GLY A 301 -8.18 45.53 -9.51
C GLY A 301 -7.78 45.58 -8.03
N PRO A 302 -8.20 44.63 -7.16
CA PRO A 302 -7.79 44.64 -5.77
C PRO A 302 -6.32 44.30 -5.49
N LEU A 303 -5.74 43.33 -6.20
CA LEU A 303 -4.43 42.75 -5.88
C LEU A 303 -3.42 42.79 -7.05
N MET A 304 -3.90 42.88 -8.27
CA MET A 304 -3.05 42.94 -9.48
C MET A 304 -3.77 43.71 -10.59
N SER A 305 -3.00 44.13 -11.60
CA SER A 305 -3.55 44.74 -12.81
C SER A 305 -3.99 43.67 -13.82
N GLU A 306 -4.81 44.04 -14.81
CA GLU A 306 -5.17 43.19 -15.95
C GLU A 306 -3.90 42.73 -16.70
N ALA A 307 -2.94 43.60 -16.91
CA ALA A 307 -1.69 43.28 -17.58
C ALA A 307 -0.83 42.26 -16.80
N GLU A 308 -0.86 42.28 -15.48
CA GLU A 308 -0.20 41.25 -14.66
C GLU A 308 -0.90 39.89 -14.80
N TRP A 309 -2.22 39.87 -14.83
CA TRP A 309 -3.00 38.65 -15.05
C TRP A 309 -2.71 38.05 -16.41
N ASP A 310 -2.75 38.86 -17.48
CA ASP A 310 -2.46 38.43 -18.83
C ASP A 310 -0.99 37.93 -18.96
N GLY A 311 -0.07 38.57 -18.22
CA GLY A 311 1.31 38.15 -18.11
C GLY A 311 1.48 36.76 -17.44
N ILE A 312 0.69 36.48 -16.38
CA ILE A 312 0.67 35.15 -15.72
C ILE A 312 0.14 34.08 -16.67
N GLU A 313 -0.94 34.38 -17.41
CA GLU A 313 -1.51 33.47 -18.40
C GLU A 313 -0.51 33.16 -19.52
N ALA A 314 0.10 34.18 -20.11
CA ALA A 314 1.10 34.02 -21.17
C ALA A 314 2.32 33.22 -20.69
N ARG A 315 2.78 33.46 -19.47
CA ARG A 315 3.87 32.69 -18.87
C ARG A 315 3.48 31.22 -18.70
N ALA A 316 2.30 30.94 -18.16
CA ALA A 316 1.84 29.55 -17.97
C ALA A 316 1.76 28.78 -19.30
N GLN A 317 1.28 29.44 -20.36
CA GLN A 317 1.25 28.87 -21.71
C GLN A 317 2.66 28.58 -22.26
N ALA A 318 3.60 29.49 -22.08
CA ALA A 318 4.99 29.33 -22.52
C ALA A 318 5.67 28.19 -21.74
N ASP A 319 5.54 28.17 -20.42
CA ASP A 319 6.13 27.12 -19.57
C ASP A 319 5.60 25.72 -19.93
N VAL A 320 4.31 25.59 -20.29
CA VAL A 320 3.72 24.32 -20.77
C VAL A 320 4.28 23.90 -22.14
N GLU A 321 4.46 24.84 -23.08
CA GLU A 321 5.02 24.51 -24.39
C GLU A 321 6.51 24.12 -24.28
N ASP A 322 7.29 24.80 -23.45
CA ASP A 322 8.69 24.45 -23.19
C ASP A 322 8.77 23.05 -22.52
N ALA A 323 7.93 22.79 -21.53
CA ALA A 323 7.85 21.49 -20.85
C ALA A 323 7.41 20.38 -21.81
N ARG A 324 6.49 20.66 -22.76
CA ARG A 324 6.09 19.71 -23.79
C ARG A 324 7.29 19.31 -24.66
N GLN A 325 8.06 20.31 -25.13
CA GLN A 325 9.24 20.04 -25.95
C GLN A 325 10.28 19.22 -25.20
N ALA A 326 10.52 19.55 -23.92
CA ALA A 326 11.43 18.82 -23.06
C ALA A 326 10.95 17.38 -22.83
N ALA A 327 9.65 17.18 -22.56
CA ALA A 327 9.07 15.85 -22.34
C ALA A 327 9.09 15.00 -23.63
N GLU A 328 8.79 15.58 -24.80
CA GLU A 328 8.87 14.88 -26.09
C GLU A 328 10.30 14.49 -26.47
N ALA A 329 11.29 15.27 -26.04
CA ALA A 329 12.70 14.98 -26.28
C ALA A 329 13.26 13.84 -25.41
N ARG A 330 12.55 13.47 -24.34
CA ARG A 330 12.93 12.31 -23.51
C ARG A 330 12.82 11.01 -24.30
N GLY A 331 13.69 10.06 -24.02
CA GLY A 331 13.63 8.71 -24.55
C GLY A 331 12.38 7.94 -24.12
N VAL A 332 12.25 6.75 -24.69
CA VAL A 332 11.36 5.70 -24.17
C VAL A 332 12.23 4.76 -23.36
N SER A 333 11.77 4.34 -22.17
CA SER A 333 12.52 3.43 -21.32
C SER A 333 12.92 2.16 -22.07
N ASP A 334 14.14 1.69 -21.83
CA ASP A 334 14.60 0.41 -22.36
C ASP A 334 13.64 -0.71 -21.93
N PRO A 335 13.08 -1.47 -22.89
CA PRO A 335 12.15 -2.56 -22.57
C PRO A 335 12.72 -3.59 -21.58
N GLU A 336 14.02 -3.84 -21.55
CA GLU A 336 14.63 -4.79 -20.61
C GLU A 336 14.54 -4.29 -19.16
N ARG A 337 14.54 -2.99 -18.96
CA ARG A 337 14.40 -2.37 -17.64
C ARG A 337 13.00 -2.50 -17.03
N VAL A 338 12.03 -3.05 -17.73
CA VAL A 338 10.72 -3.35 -17.15
C VAL A 338 10.80 -4.36 -16.01
N LEU A 339 11.85 -5.18 -15.97
CA LEU A 339 12.10 -6.16 -14.89
C LEU A 339 12.74 -5.54 -13.64
N ASP A 340 13.29 -4.32 -13.73
CA ASP A 340 13.92 -3.64 -12.60
C ASP A 340 12.89 -3.27 -11.53
N HIS A 341 13.32 -3.27 -10.26
CA HIS A 341 12.56 -2.74 -9.13
C HIS A 341 11.29 -3.50 -8.75
N VAL A 342 11.11 -4.74 -9.17
CA VAL A 342 10.04 -5.60 -8.62
C VAL A 342 10.30 -5.87 -7.14
N PHE A 343 11.56 -6.17 -6.80
CA PHE A 343 12.09 -6.29 -5.45
C PHE A 343 13.24 -5.29 -5.25
N TYR A 344 13.72 -5.18 -4.01
CA TYR A 344 14.92 -4.42 -3.72
C TYR A 344 16.13 -5.04 -4.42
N ASP A 345 16.72 -4.31 -5.33
CA ASP A 345 17.82 -4.72 -6.21
C ASP A 345 19.18 -4.10 -5.84
N GLY A 346 19.25 -3.44 -4.68
CA GLY A 346 20.43 -2.73 -4.21
C GLY A 346 20.39 -1.22 -4.46
N GLU A 347 19.53 -0.74 -5.35
CA GLU A 347 19.31 0.69 -5.54
C GLU A 347 18.40 1.26 -4.45
N MET A 348 18.77 2.41 -3.91
CA MET A 348 18.02 3.05 -2.85
C MET A 348 16.88 3.90 -3.43
N GLN A 349 15.65 3.61 -3.02
CA GLN A 349 14.49 4.45 -3.35
C GLN A 349 14.60 5.84 -2.70
N LYS A 350 13.85 6.81 -3.21
CA LYS A 350 13.85 8.19 -2.69
C LYS A 350 13.08 8.31 -1.38
N MET A 351 12.00 7.52 -1.20
CA MET A 351 11.16 7.54 -0.01
C MET A 351 10.62 6.15 0.34
N GLY A 352 10.43 5.92 1.63
CA GLY A 352 9.88 4.69 2.19
C GLY A 352 10.93 3.80 2.81
N GLY A 353 10.49 3.06 3.84
CA GLY A 353 11.35 2.17 4.62
C GLY A 353 12.41 2.88 5.45
N GLN A 354 12.95 2.16 6.40
CA GLN A 354 13.93 2.70 7.35
C GLN A 354 15.23 3.12 6.67
N TRP A 355 15.63 2.41 5.62
CA TRP A 355 16.92 2.61 4.97
C TRP A 355 17.04 3.95 4.26
N THR A 356 15.95 4.49 3.69
CA THR A 356 15.96 5.84 3.09
C THR A 356 16.17 6.94 4.12
N HIS A 357 15.82 6.68 5.37
CA HIS A 357 16.09 7.58 6.49
C HIS A 357 17.46 7.34 7.14
N GLY A 358 18.31 6.54 6.50
CA GLY A 358 19.64 6.20 7.00
C GLY A 358 19.66 5.28 8.23
N TYR A 359 18.47 4.81 8.66
CA TYR A 359 18.36 3.94 9.82
C TYR A 359 18.75 2.51 9.47
N ARG A 360 19.55 1.91 10.36
CA ARG A 360 19.85 0.47 10.38
C ARG A 360 19.66 0.00 11.80
N ALA A 361 18.98 -1.14 11.98
CA ALA A 361 18.83 -1.72 13.31
C ALA A 361 20.23 -1.95 13.92
N PRO A 362 20.51 -1.41 15.13
CA PRO A 362 21.78 -1.64 15.79
C PRO A 362 21.95 -3.14 16.08
N ARG A 363 23.19 -3.60 16.07
CA ARG A 363 23.48 -4.92 16.63
C ARG A 363 23.29 -4.85 18.14
N SER A 364 22.69 -5.89 18.74
CA SER A 364 22.62 -5.98 20.19
C SER A 364 24.03 -6.02 20.79
N HIS A 365 24.24 -5.31 21.89
CA HIS A 365 25.49 -5.39 22.65
C HIS A 365 25.63 -6.73 23.37
N GLU A 366 24.51 -7.39 23.66
CA GLU A 366 24.45 -8.72 24.24
C GLU A 366 23.60 -9.60 23.31
N GLU A 367 24.23 -10.26 22.35
CA GLU A 367 23.54 -11.27 21.56
C GLU A 367 23.26 -12.48 22.45
N PRO A 368 21.99 -12.80 22.77
CA PRO A 368 21.68 -14.02 23.47
C PRO A 368 22.25 -15.21 22.72
N LYS A 369 23.02 -16.00 23.43
CA LYS A 369 23.66 -17.19 22.84
C LYS A 369 22.59 -18.20 22.44
N PRO A 370 22.86 -19.03 21.42
CA PRO A 370 22.06 -20.20 21.18
C PRO A 370 21.90 -21.00 22.49
N ASP A 371 20.69 -21.45 22.77
CA ASP A 371 20.46 -22.31 23.93
C ASP A 371 20.08 -23.73 23.50
N GLY A 372 20.35 -24.72 24.36
CA GLY A 372 20.07 -26.12 24.07
C GLY A 372 18.60 -26.52 24.24
N GLN A 373 17.76 -25.64 24.80
CA GLN A 373 16.36 -25.95 25.05
C GLN A 373 15.54 -25.81 23.75
N ARG A 374 14.79 -26.86 23.39
CA ARG A 374 13.88 -26.84 22.26
C ARG A 374 12.62 -26.05 22.61
N ILE A 375 12.37 -25.00 21.89
CA ILE A 375 11.18 -24.14 22.01
C ILE A 375 10.22 -24.36 20.85
N ASN A 376 8.93 -24.06 21.05
CA ASN A 376 7.94 -24.08 19.99
C ASN A 376 8.01 -22.80 19.13
N MET A 377 7.31 -22.80 18.00
CA MET A 377 7.32 -21.66 17.06
C MET A 377 6.71 -20.40 17.69
N VAL A 378 5.66 -20.52 18.53
CA VAL A 378 5.09 -19.36 19.25
C VAL A 378 6.16 -18.62 20.04
N THR A 379 6.93 -19.37 20.84
CA THR A 379 8.01 -18.80 21.67
C THR A 379 9.14 -18.25 20.79
N ALA A 380 9.48 -18.93 19.70
CA ALA A 380 10.54 -18.50 18.77
C ALA A 380 10.19 -17.17 18.08
N ILE A 381 8.98 -17.05 17.55
CA ILE A 381 8.49 -15.84 16.90
C ILE A 381 8.42 -14.68 17.91
N ARG A 382 7.78 -14.93 19.09
CA ARG A 382 7.68 -13.92 20.14
C ARG A 382 9.05 -13.42 20.61
N ARG A 383 10.01 -14.31 20.82
CA ARG A 383 11.38 -13.94 21.25
C ARG A 383 12.11 -13.13 20.17
N THR A 384 11.87 -13.45 18.89
CA THR A 384 12.41 -12.66 17.78
C THR A 384 11.81 -11.26 17.73
N LEU A 385 10.48 -11.15 17.84
CA LEU A 385 9.78 -9.87 17.89
C LEU A 385 10.21 -9.04 19.11
N ASP A 386 10.38 -9.67 20.28
CA ASP A 386 10.86 -9.03 21.49
C ASP A 386 12.26 -8.43 21.31
N HIS A 387 13.17 -9.20 20.74
CA HIS A 387 14.53 -8.71 20.45
C HIS A 387 14.52 -7.54 19.46
N GLU A 388 13.81 -7.69 18.32
CA GLU A 388 13.77 -6.64 17.28
C GLU A 388 13.06 -5.37 17.77
N LEU A 389 12.00 -5.47 18.59
CA LEU A 389 11.41 -4.33 19.27
C LEU A 389 12.40 -3.65 20.22
N GLY A 390 13.23 -4.44 20.92
CA GLY A 390 14.22 -3.93 21.87
C GLY A 390 15.33 -3.11 21.21
N ILE A 391 15.76 -3.50 20.02
CA ILE A 391 16.87 -2.84 19.32
C ILE A 391 16.43 -1.83 18.27
N ASN A 392 15.17 -1.87 17.83
CA ASN A 392 14.65 -1.02 16.77
C ASN A 392 13.38 -0.29 17.19
N PRO A 393 13.46 0.99 17.58
CA PRO A 393 12.29 1.76 17.99
C PRO A 393 11.32 2.07 16.85
N ARG A 394 11.65 1.75 15.59
CA ARG A 394 10.78 1.96 14.43
C ARG A 394 9.91 0.74 14.10
N VAL A 395 10.05 -0.37 14.82
CA VAL A 395 9.18 -1.55 14.69
C VAL A 395 7.91 -1.34 15.50
N LEU A 396 6.75 -1.53 14.85
CA LEU A 396 5.42 -1.46 15.46
C LEU A 396 4.64 -2.75 15.15
N LEU A 397 4.03 -3.34 16.16
CA LEU A 397 3.15 -4.51 16.04
C LEU A 397 1.70 -4.09 16.25
N PHE A 398 0.82 -4.44 15.33
CA PHE A 398 -0.59 -4.13 15.47
C PHE A 398 -1.49 -5.07 14.66
N GLY A 399 -2.74 -5.11 15.04
CA GLY A 399 -3.77 -5.95 14.46
C GLY A 399 -4.88 -6.15 15.47
N GLU A 400 -5.77 -7.09 15.22
CA GLU A 400 -6.83 -7.43 16.16
C GLU A 400 -6.29 -8.33 17.28
N ASP A 401 -6.63 -8.02 18.53
CA ASP A 401 -6.20 -8.80 19.72
C ASP A 401 -4.67 -8.89 19.95
N ILE A 402 -3.88 -8.03 19.35
CA ILE A 402 -2.40 -8.05 19.44
C ILE A 402 -1.88 -7.51 20.76
N GLY A 403 -2.62 -6.59 21.36
CA GLY A 403 -2.25 -5.89 22.59
C GLY A 403 -2.29 -6.77 23.83
N PRO A 404 -3.20 -6.51 24.82
CA PRO A 404 -3.18 -7.21 26.10
C PRO A 404 -3.43 -8.72 26.00
N LYS A 405 -4.23 -9.17 25.00
CA LYS A 405 -4.51 -10.58 24.77
C LYS A 405 -3.30 -11.34 24.20
N GLY A 406 -2.42 -10.63 23.47
CA GLY A 406 -1.20 -11.22 22.92
C GLY A 406 -1.39 -12.00 21.63
N GLY A 407 -2.42 -11.69 20.83
CA GLY A 407 -2.79 -12.38 19.61
C GLY A 407 -3.63 -13.64 19.87
N VAL A 408 -4.30 -14.13 18.81
CA VAL A 408 -5.15 -15.36 18.90
C VAL A 408 -4.32 -16.58 19.31
N HIS A 409 -3.06 -16.63 18.92
CA HIS A 409 -2.13 -17.72 19.20
C HIS A 409 -1.06 -17.38 20.26
N ALA A 410 -1.24 -16.31 21.02
CA ALA A 410 -0.34 -15.84 22.08
C ALA A 410 1.09 -15.50 21.58
N VAL A 411 1.25 -15.16 20.31
CA VAL A 411 2.56 -14.85 19.71
C VAL A 411 3.10 -13.50 20.22
N THR A 412 2.24 -12.55 20.55
CA THR A 412 2.62 -11.21 21.04
C THR A 412 2.36 -11.03 22.55
N LEU A 413 2.06 -12.11 23.27
CA LEU A 413 1.75 -12.07 24.70
C LEU A 413 2.86 -11.42 25.53
N GLY A 414 2.51 -10.37 26.31
CA GLY A 414 3.42 -9.61 27.16
C GLY A 414 4.23 -8.52 26.44
N LEU A 415 4.19 -8.45 25.12
CA LEU A 415 4.94 -7.43 24.37
C LEU A 415 4.37 -6.02 24.56
N GLN A 416 3.05 -5.87 24.65
CA GLN A 416 2.45 -4.56 24.93
C GLN A 416 2.82 -4.06 26.33
N GLU A 417 2.81 -4.94 27.35
CA GLU A 417 3.22 -4.58 28.71
C GLU A 417 4.68 -4.07 28.74
N LYS A 418 5.55 -4.68 27.93
CA LYS A 418 6.97 -4.35 27.88
C LYS A 418 7.27 -3.09 27.07
N TYR A 419 6.61 -2.89 25.92
CA TYR A 419 6.96 -1.85 24.95
C TYR A 419 5.92 -0.71 24.83
N GLY A 420 4.80 -0.82 25.53
CA GLY A 420 3.73 0.18 25.53
C GLY A 420 2.73 0.02 24.38
N ALA A 421 1.54 0.63 24.58
CA ALA A 421 0.45 0.63 23.63
C ALA A 421 0.71 1.52 22.38
N GLY A 422 1.71 2.38 22.41
CA GLY A 422 2.14 3.13 21.22
C GLY A 422 2.88 2.27 20.20
N ARG A 423 3.47 1.14 20.64
CA ARG A 423 4.25 0.24 19.79
C ARG A 423 3.62 -1.11 19.51
N VAL A 424 2.84 -1.64 20.46
CA VAL A 424 2.13 -2.91 20.32
C VAL A 424 0.67 -2.65 20.68
N PHE A 425 -0.21 -2.62 19.69
CA PHE A 425 -1.57 -2.13 19.89
C PHE A 425 -2.64 -2.86 19.08
N ASP A 426 -3.85 -2.84 19.63
CA ASP A 426 -5.04 -3.34 18.97
C ASP A 426 -5.56 -2.32 17.94
N THR A 427 -6.18 -2.85 16.87
CA THR A 427 -6.86 -2.05 15.85
C THR A 427 -8.37 -2.32 15.89
N SER A 428 -9.13 -1.47 15.20
CA SER A 428 -10.49 -1.82 14.79
C SER A 428 -10.48 -3.04 13.88
N LEU A 429 -11.58 -3.80 13.88
CA LEU A 429 -11.83 -4.93 12.98
C LEU A 429 -12.01 -4.37 11.56
N ASN A 430 -10.91 -4.29 10.84
CA ASN A 430 -10.86 -3.70 9.49
C ASN A 430 -9.52 -4.02 8.82
N GLU A 431 -9.48 -5.08 8.06
CA GLU A 431 -8.25 -5.60 7.46
C GLU A 431 -7.69 -4.66 6.39
N GLU A 432 -8.55 -3.98 5.62
CA GLU A 432 -8.12 -2.93 4.69
C GLU A 432 -7.39 -1.80 5.44
N GLY A 433 -7.98 -1.35 6.56
CA GLY A 433 -7.38 -0.33 7.42
C GLY A 433 -6.09 -0.79 8.08
N ILE A 434 -5.96 -2.08 8.44
CA ILE A 434 -4.74 -2.66 9.00
C ILE A 434 -3.59 -2.59 7.98
N ILE A 435 -3.82 -3.04 6.75
CA ILE A 435 -2.78 -3.07 5.72
C ILE A 435 -2.51 -1.66 5.18
N GLY A 436 -3.55 -0.89 4.84
CA GLY A 436 -3.36 0.45 4.29
C GLY A 436 -2.60 1.40 5.24
N ARG A 437 -2.90 1.37 6.57
CA ARG A 437 -2.10 2.14 7.53
C ARG A 437 -0.64 1.67 7.59
N ALA A 438 -0.39 0.36 7.47
CA ALA A 438 0.97 -0.16 7.40
C ALA A 438 1.72 0.41 6.20
N VAL A 439 1.06 0.51 5.03
CA VAL A 439 1.65 1.15 3.83
C VAL A 439 2.10 2.58 4.14
N GLY A 440 1.22 3.40 4.71
CA GLY A 440 1.56 4.79 5.05
C GLY A 440 2.69 4.91 6.07
N MET A 441 2.67 4.08 7.11
CA MET A 441 3.74 4.02 8.12
C MET A 441 5.09 3.62 7.49
N ALA A 442 5.08 2.63 6.59
CA ALA A 442 6.29 2.17 5.93
C ALA A 442 6.89 3.25 5.00
N ILE A 443 6.04 3.97 4.25
CA ILE A 443 6.47 5.11 3.44
C ILE A 443 7.08 6.21 4.32
N ALA A 444 6.55 6.42 5.53
CA ALA A 444 7.09 7.37 6.50
C ALA A 444 8.40 6.92 7.17
N GLY A 445 8.91 5.71 6.87
CA GLY A 445 10.19 5.20 7.38
C GLY A 445 10.11 4.36 8.65
N LEU A 446 8.93 3.87 9.01
CA LEU A 446 8.73 2.88 10.07
C LEU A 446 8.84 1.45 9.53
N MET A 447 8.87 0.46 10.40
CA MET A 447 8.77 -0.96 10.07
C MET A 447 7.50 -1.53 10.71
N PRO A 448 6.35 -1.42 10.03
CA PRO A 448 5.10 -1.98 10.52
C PRO A 448 5.09 -3.50 10.41
N VAL A 449 4.55 -4.14 11.43
CA VAL A 449 4.33 -5.59 11.53
C VAL A 449 2.84 -5.83 11.79
N PRO A 450 1.97 -5.62 10.79
CA PRO A 450 0.56 -5.91 10.92
C PRO A 450 0.31 -7.42 11.04
N GLU A 451 -0.73 -7.81 11.79
CA GLU A 451 -1.28 -9.17 11.82
C GLU A 451 -2.72 -9.14 11.33
N ILE A 452 -3.05 -10.05 10.41
CA ILE A 452 -4.41 -10.44 10.10
C ILE A 452 -4.62 -11.83 10.70
N GLN A 453 -5.61 -11.98 11.56
CA GLN A 453 -5.80 -13.14 12.45
C GLN A 453 -5.87 -14.50 11.74
N PHE A 454 -6.39 -14.53 10.50
CA PHE A 454 -6.53 -15.73 9.69
C PHE A 454 -6.40 -15.41 8.21
N ARG A 455 -5.83 -16.35 7.43
CA ARG A 455 -5.52 -16.12 6.02
C ARG A 455 -6.71 -15.60 5.19
N LYS A 456 -7.91 -16.19 5.34
CA LYS A 456 -9.09 -15.79 4.55
C LYS A 456 -9.61 -14.40 4.90
N TYR A 457 -9.29 -13.88 6.04
CA TYR A 457 -9.65 -12.53 6.44
C TYR A 457 -8.77 -11.44 5.80
N ALA A 458 -7.75 -11.81 5.04
CA ALA A 458 -6.99 -10.86 4.23
C ALA A 458 -7.73 -10.41 2.95
N GLU A 459 -8.82 -11.05 2.56
CA GLU A 459 -9.54 -10.71 1.33
C GLU A 459 -10.03 -9.25 1.26
N PRO A 460 -10.59 -8.65 2.34
CA PRO A 460 -10.95 -7.23 2.33
C PRO A 460 -9.77 -6.27 2.08
N ALA A 461 -8.54 -6.70 2.36
CA ALA A 461 -7.33 -5.90 2.20
C ALA A 461 -6.65 -6.07 0.84
N THR A 462 -7.25 -6.81 -0.10
CA THR A 462 -6.60 -7.21 -1.37
C THR A 462 -6.10 -6.00 -2.16
N GLU A 463 -6.84 -4.91 -2.22
CA GLU A 463 -6.41 -3.69 -2.94
C GLU A 463 -5.12 -3.12 -2.32
N GLN A 464 -5.08 -2.98 -1.01
CA GLN A 464 -3.90 -2.45 -0.30
C GLN A 464 -2.67 -3.39 -0.42
N ILE A 465 -2.91 -4.71 -0.45
CA ILE A 465 -1.85 -5.70 -0.68
C ILE A 465 -1.26 -5.54 -2.09
N ASN A 466 -2.11 -5.43 -3.11
CA ASN A 466 -1.68 -5.23 -4.50
C ASN A 466 -0.91 -3.91 -4.66
N ASP A 467 -1.43 -2.83 -4.12
CA ASP A 467 -0.80 -1.50 -4.21
C ASP A 467 0.55 -1.45 -3.49
N CYS A 468 0.67 -2.11 -2.35
CA CYS A 468 1.91 -2.23 -1.59
C CYS A 468 2.98 -2.98 -2.40
N GLY A 469 2.67 -4.17 -2.90
CA GLY A 469 3.63 -5.00 -3.63
C GLY A 469 4.14 -4.33 -4.91
N THR A 470 3.24 -3.73 -5.67
CA THR A 470 3.60 -3.08 -6.95
C THR A 470 4.25 -1.70 -6.80
N MET A 471 4.24 -1.12 -5.61
CA MET A 471 4.63 0.28 -5.38
C MET A 471 6.04 0.60 -5.89
N ARG A 472 7.04 -0.21 -5.55
CA ARG A 472 8.42 0.02 -5.97
C ARG A 472 8.52 0.03 -7.51
N TRP A 473 7.94 -0.96 -8.15
CA TRP A 473 7.98 -1.11 -9.61
C TRP A 473 7.24 0.03 -10.32
N ARG A 474 5.97 0.28 -9.98
CA ARG A 474 5.14 1.27 -10.67
C ARG A 474 5.57 2.72 -10.43
N THR A 475 6.36 2.98 -9.39
CA THR A 475 6.96 4.30 -9.14
C THR A 475 8.42 4.41 -9.60
N ALA A 476 8.91 3.45 -10.39
CA ALA A 476 10.31 3.40 -10.83
C ALA A 476 11.30 3.59 -9.67
N ASN A 477 11.14 2.81 -8.62
CA ASN A 477 11.94 2.85 -7.38
C ASN A 477 11.95 4.22 -6.67
N ARG A 478 10.92 5.06 -6.87
CA ARG A 478 10.81 6.34 -6.12
C ARG A 478 10.31 6.12 -4.71
N PHE A 479 9.42 5.12 -4.53
CA PHE A 479 8.80 4.74 -3.25
C PHE A 479 8.86 3.24 -3.01
N ALA A 480 8.86 2.86 -1.73
CA ALA A 480 8.61 1.49 -1.28
C ALA A 480 7.92 1.49 0.09
N ALA A 481 7.19 0.42 0.37
CA ALA A 481 6.49 0.23 1.65
C ALA A 481 6.84 -1.13 2.27
N PRO A 482 8.09 -1.35 2.73
CA PRO A 482 8.47 -2.59 3.40
C PRO A 482 7.71 -2.76 4.71
N MET A 483 7.18 -3.97 4.89
CA MET A 483 6.46 -4.39 6.10
C MET A 483 6.55 -5.89 6.28
N VAL A 484 6.17 -6.39 7.45
CA VAL A 484 6.04 -7.83 7.69
C VAL A 484 4.58 -8.14 8.05
N LEU A 485 3.81 -8.58 7.07
CA LEU A 485 2.44 -9.03 7.28
C LEU A 485 2.45 -10.44 7.84
N ARG A 486 2.09 -10.59 9.12
CA ARG A 486 1.96 -11.89 9.79
C ARG A 486 0.55 -12.42 9.59
N ILE A 487 0.45 -13.66 9.14
CA ILE A 487 -0.84 -14.31 8.88
C ILE A 487 -0.83 -15.74 9.40
N PRO A 488 -1.60 -16.06 10.44
CA PRO A 488 -1.94 -17.42 10.77
C PRO A 488 -2.78 -18.09 9.67
N GLY A 489 -2.40 -19.31 9.28
CA GLY A 489 -3.10 -20.10 8.25
C GLY A 489 -2.98 -21.59 8.48
N GLY A 490 -3.59 -22.38 7.60
CA GLY A 490 -3.54 -23.83 7.66
C GLY A 490 -4.50 -24.46 8.69
N PHE A 491 -4.66 -25.76 8.60
CA PHE A 491 -5.50 -26.53 9.53
C PHE A 491 -4.94 -26.55 10.96
N PHE A 492 -5.78 -26.93 11.92
CA PHE A 492 -5.39 -27.19 13.30
C PHE A 492 -6.00 -28.52 13.78
N LYS A 493 -6.70 -28.55 14.92
CA LYS A 493 -7.37 -29.76 15.43
C LYS A 493 -8.61 -30.13 14.61
N CYS A 494 -9.22 -29.16 13.99
CA CYS A 494 -10.29 -29.27 13.00
C CYS A 494 -10.03 -28.23 11.89
N GLY A 495 -10.79 -28.29 10.81
CA GLY A 495 -10.78 -27.30 9.75
C GLY A 495 -12.05 -26.48 9.73
N ASP A 496 -12.08 -25.51 8.86
CA ASP A 496 -13.28 -24.81 8.37
C ASP A 496 -12.88 -23.92 7.18
N PRO A 497 -13.84 -23.46 6.38
CA PRO A 497 -13.55 -22.65 5.18
C PRO A 497 -12.90 -21.29 5.47
N TRP A 498 -13.02 -20.76 6.70
CA TRP A 498 -12.65 -19.38 7.04
C TRP A 498 -11.29 -19.27 7.73
N HIS A 499 -10.94 -20.21 8.61
CA HIS A 499 -9.74 -20.13 9.45
C HIS A 499 -8.61 -21.08 9.04
N SER A 500 -8.87 -22.07 8.14
CA SER A 500 -7.99 -23.22 7.99
C SER A 500 -7.34 -23.37 6.62
N GLN A 501 -7.56 -22.46 5.70
CA GLN A 501 -6.90 -22.50 4.39
C GLN A 501 -5.55 -21.78 4.44
N THR A 502 -4.57 -22.25 3.67
CA THR A 502 -3.28 -21.58 3.49
C THR A 502 -3.33 -20.61 2.32
N ASN A 503 -3.83 -21.05 1.17
CA ASN A 503 -3.95 -20.25 -0.05
C ASN A 503 -2.77 -19.27 -0.26
N GLU A 504 -1.55 -19.72 0.04
CA GLU A 504 -0.33 -18.92 -0.05
C GLU A 504 -0.07 -18.42 -1.46
N VAL A 505 -0.57 -19.14 -2.45
CA VAL A 505 -0.46 -18.76 -3.87
C VAL A 505 -1.08 -17.39 -4.15
N ALA A 506 -2.10 -16.98 -3.41
CA ALA A 506 -2.71 -15.65 -3.58
C ALA A 506 -1.72 -14.50 -3.32
N PHE A 507 -0.74 -14.71 -2.45
CA PHE A 507 0.32 -13.75 -2.20
C PHE A 507 1.51 -13.91 -3.14
N VAL A 508 1.84 -15.14 -3.52
CA VAL A 508 2.86 -15.40 -4.54
C VAL A 508 2.49 -14.77 -5.89
N HIS A 509 1.19 -14.73 -6.21
CA HIS A 509 0.68 -14.10 -7.44
C HIS A 509 0.65 -12.56 -7.39
N ASN A 510 0.97 -11.95 -6.24
CA ASN A 510 1.09 -10.50 -6.12
C ASN A 510 2.55 -10.06 -6.29
N PRO A 511 2.92 -9.43 -7.42
CA PRO A 511 4.30 -8.97 -7.65
C PRO A 511 4.81 -8.06 -6.53
N GLY A 512 6.08 -8.22 -6.17
CA GLY A 512 6.76 -7.40 -5.15
C GLY A 512 6.61 -7.89 -3.72
N TRP A 513 5.76 -8.87 -3.42
CA TRP A 513 5.71 -9.53 -2.11
C TRP A 513 6.65 -10.73 -2.04
N GLN A 514 7.42 -10.81 -0.96
CA GLN A 514 8.11 -12.04 -0.57
C GLN A 514 7.19 -12.89 0.30
N VAL A 515 7.28 -14.22 0.19
CA VAL A 515 6.40 -15.15 0.91
C VAL A 515 7.22 -16.18 1.66
N ALA A 516 7.14 -16.16 2.99
CA ALA A 516 7.81 -17.08 3.90
C ALA A 516 6.81 -18.03 4.58
N VAL A 517 7.13 -19.33 4.59
CA VAL A 517 6.31 -20.38 5.20
C VAL A 517 7.24 -21.29 6.04
N PRO A 518 7.71 -20.82 7.21
CA PRO A 518 8.58 -21.63 8.05
C PRO A 518 7.88 -22.88 8.57
N SER A 519 8.58 -24.00 8.62
CA SER A 519 8.07 -25.28 9.11
C SER A 519 8.50 -25.57 10.57
N ASN A 520 9.45 -24.82 11.11
CA ASN A 520 9.99 -25.04 12.45
C ASN A 520 10.48 -23.75 13.11
N ALA A 521 10.78 -23.85 14.40
CA ALA A 521 11.15 -22.70 15.24
C ALA A 521 12.46 -22.01 14.80
N GLU A 522 13.47 -22.75 14.34
CA GLU A 522 14.74 -22.17 13.87
C GLU A 522 14.54 -21.36 12.59
N ASP A 523 13.83 -21.92 11.61
CA ASP A 523 13.54 -21.24 10.34
C ASP A 523 12.64 -20.02 10.56
N ALA A 524 11.68 -20.11 11.49
CA ALA A 524 10.83 -18.99 11.86
C ALA A 524 11.67 -17.80 12.40
N VAL A 525 12.64 -18.04 13.28
CA VAL A 525 13.55 -17.00 13.80
C VAL A 525 14.33 -16.35 12.64
N GLY A 526 14.96 -17.18 11.82
CA GLY A 526 15.85 -16.68 10.76
C GLY A 526 15.13 -15.87 9.69
N LEU A 527 13.99 -16.38 9.19
CA LEU A 527 13.19 -15.72 8.15
C LEU A 527 12.53 -14.44 8.67
N LEU A 528 11.95 -14.47 9.90
CA LEU A 528 11.32 -13.29 10.47
C LEU A 528 12.32 -12.16 10.69
N ARG A 529 13.52 -12.47 11.17
CA ARG A 529 14.57 -11.45 11.36
C ARG A 529 15.04 -10.87 10.04
N THR A 530 15.20 -11.69 9.01
CA THR A 530 15.54 -11.21 7.67
C THR A 530 14.46 -10.27 7.14
N ALA A 531 13.17 -10.63 7.31
CA ALA A 531 12.04 -9.80 6.92
C ALA A 531 12.04 -8.44 7.64
N LEU A 532 12.19 -8.45 8.98
CA LEU A 532 12.18 -7.21 9.80
C LEU A 532 13.35 -6.25 9.51
N ARG A 533 14.43 -6.76 8.92
CA ARG A 533 15.62 -5.98 8.53
C ARG A 533 15.72 -5.74 7.03
N GLY A 534 14.75 -6.25 6.26
CA GLY A 534 14.68 -6.13 4.81
C GLY A 534 14.11 -4.80 4.32
N ASN A 535 14.01 -4.67 3.00
CA ASN A 535 13.49 -3.47 2.33
C ASN A 535 12.34 -3.78 1.35
N ASP A 536 11.78 -4.97 1.43
CA ASP A 536 10.60 -5.42 0.66
C ASP A 536 9.46 -5.81 1.59
N PRO A 537 8.21 -5.75 1.13
CA PRO A 537 7.10 -6.30 1.89
C PRO A 537 7.16 -7.83 1.92
N VAL A 538 6.89 -8.41 3.08
CA VAL A 538 6.94 -9.85 3.33
C VAL A 538 5.62 -10.33 3.92
N VAL A 539 5.04 -11.39 3.35
CA VAL A 539 4.02 -12.19 4.03
C VAL A 539 4.71 -13.32 4.80
N PHE A 540 4.52 -13.34 6.08
CA PHE A 540 5.06 -14.34 7.00
C PHE A 540 3.94 -15.24 7.52
N PHE A 541 3.84 -16.45 6.95
CA PHE A 541 2.84 -17.42 7.35
C PHE A 541 3.19 -18.07 8.68
N GLU A 542 2.20 -18.16 9.57
CA GLU A 542 2.28 -18.87 10.84
C GLU A 542 1.33 -20.07 10.79
N HIS A 543 1.86 -21.24 10.35
CA HIS A 543 0.99 -22.40 10.20
C HIS A 543 0.45 -22.89 11.57
N ARG A 544 -0.86 -22.83 11.75
CA ARG A 544 -1.54 -23.02 13.04
C ARG A 544 -1.22 -24.35 13.72
N ALA A 545 -1.13 -25.45 12.96
CA ALA A 545 -0.77 -26.74 13.52
C ALA A 545 0.70 -26.80 13.96
N MET A 546 1.60 -26.02 13.29
CA MET A 546 3.03 -26.07 13.55
C MET A 546 3.44 -25.20 14.74
N LEU A 547 2.61 -24.23 15.15
CA LEU A 547 2.95 -23.27 16.20
C LEU A 547 3.37 -23.94 17.52
N ASP A 548 2.74 -25.07 17.88
CA ASP A 548 3.10 -25.83 19.10
C ASP A 548 3.42 -27.31 18.82
N ASP A 549 3.58 -27.70 17.56
CA ASP A 549 3.90 -29.09 17.20
C ASP A 549 5.28 -29.49 17.75
N SER A 550 5.37 -30.72 18.25
CA SER A 550 6.60 -31.28 18.83
C SER A 550 7.71 -31.43 17.81
N TRP A 551 7.39 -31.78 16.55
CA TRP A 551 8.34 -31.87 15.47
C TRP A 551 8.95 -30.51 15.12
N ALA A 552 8.14 -29.44 15.16
CA ALA A 552 8.57 -28.08 14.83
C ALA A 552 9.49 -27.45 15.86
N ARG A 553 9.58 -27.99 17.06
CA ARG A 553 10.44 -27.44 18.12
C ARG A 553 11.93 -27.58 17.76
N ARG A 554 12.68 -26.50 17.96
CA ARG A 554 14.13 -26.43 17.77
C ARG A 554 14.78 -25.63 18.91
N PRO A 555 16.07 -25.82 19.20
CA PRO A 555 16.83 -24.88 19.99
C PRO A 555 16.74 -23.47 19.40
N TYR A 556 16.68 -22.44 20.26
CA TYR A 556 16.75 -21.08 19.78
C TYR A 556 18.14 -20.78 19.18
N PRO A 557 18.23 -20.34 17.93
CA PRO A 557 19.52 -20.24 17.22
C PRO A 557 20.36 -19.00 17.61
N GLY A 558 19.84 -18.12 18.48
CA GLY A 558 20.45 -16.86 18.87
C GLY A 558 19.95 -15.66 18.06
N ASP A 559 20.17 -14.45 18.61
CA ASP A 559 19.63 -13.21 18.04
C ASP A 559 20.46 -12.68 16.84
N GLY A 560 21.62 -13.22 16.59
CA GLY A 560 22.40 -12.98 15.39
C GLY A 560 21.97 -13.83 14.18
N TYR A 561 21.13 -14.87 14.38
CA TYR A 561 20.77 -15.79 13.31
C TYR A 561 19.74 -15.17 12.35
N ALA A 562 20.07 -15.14 11.07
CA ALA A 562 19.23 -14.70 9.98
C ALA A 562 19.30 -15.72 8.84
N LEU A 563 18.16 -15.93 8.17
CA LEU A 563 18.05 -16.88 7.05
C LEU A 563 17.60 -16.11 5.80
N PRO A 564 18.40 -16.09 4.72
CA PRO A 564 18.03 -15.40 3.50
C PRO A 564 16.85 -16.10 2.81
N PHE A 565 16.02 -15.30 2.15
CA PHE A 565 14.94 -15.80 1.29
C PHE A 565 15.51 -16.51 0.06
N GLY A 566 14.74 -17.45 -0.52
CA GLY A 566 15.18 -18.23 -1.67
C GLY A 566 16.21 -19.32 -1.34
N ARG A 567 16.29 -19.75 -0.08
CA ARG A 567 17.16 -20.85 0.35
C ARG A 567 16.37 -21.96 1.01
N ALA A 568 16.19 -23.06 0.28
CA ALA A 568 15.55 -24.28 0.79
C ALA A 568 16.49 -25.09 1.70
N LYS A 569 15.94 -26.11 2.35
CA LYS A 569 16.69 -27.04 3.20
C LYS A 569 16.39 -28.48 2.79
N LYS A 570 17.41 -29.26 2.54
CA LYS A 570 17.26 -30.73 2.50
C LYS A 570 17.11 -31.23 3.93
N VAL A 571 15.92 -31.58 4.34
CA VAL A 571 15.65 -32.15 5.67
C VAL A 571 16.01 -33.64 5.71
N ARG A 572 15.99 -34.28 4.54
CA ARG A 572 16.45 -35.66 4.34
C ARG A 572 17.21 -35.72 3.03
N GLN A 573 18.25 -36.56 2.99
CA GLN A 573 19.08 -36.83 1.80
C GLN A 573 18.83 -38.27 1.28
N GLY A 574 18.68 -38.41 -0.05
CA GLY A 574 18.51 -39.67 -0.76
C GLY A 574 18.73 -39.48 -2.25
N ASP A 575 18.55 -40.54 -3.03
CA ASP A 575 18.91 -40.60 -4.47
C ASP A 575 17.82 -41.16 -5.39
N SER A 576 16.72 -41.69 -4.82
CA SER A 576 15.68 -42.36 -5.61
C SER A 576 14.54 -41.45 -6.05
N ILE A 577 14.25 -40.39 -5.29
CA ILE A 577 13.17 -39.45 -5.58
C ILE A 577 13.41 -38.11 -4.86
N THR A 578 13.04 -37.01 -5.51
CA THR A 578 12.94 -35.68 -4.89
C THR A 578 11.51 -35.41 -4.45
N ILE A 579 11.33 -35.05 -3.19
CA ILE A 579 10.05 -34.60 -2.60
C ILE A 579 10.19 -33.13 -2.25
N VAL A 580 9.40 -32.27 -2.91
CA VAL A 580 9.37 -30.82 -2.66
C VAL A 580 8.16 -30.50 -1.81
N THR A 581 8.36 -29.78 -0.70
CA THR A 581 7.29 -29.51 0.24
C THR A 581 7.58 -28.27 1.10
N TRP A 582 6.64 -27.85 1.94
CA TRP A 582 6.77 -26.74 2.90
C TRP A 582 5.75 -26.83 4.04
N GLY A 583 5.98 -26.05 5.09
CA GLY A 583 5.07 -25.92 6.22
C GLY A 583 4.73 -27.26 6.89
N ALA A 584 3.45 -27.51 7.16
CA ALA A 584 3.00 -28.71 7.87
C ALA A 584 3.16 -30.02 7.08
N MET A 585 3.44 -29.94 5.80
CA MET A 585 3.66 -31.15 4.99
C MET A 585 5.07 -31.70 5.14
N VAL A 586 6.04 -30.93 5.63
CA VAL A 586 7.43 -31.39 5.82
C VAL A 586 7.52 -32.63 6.70
N PRO A 587 7.01 -32.66 7.95
CA PRO A 587 7.06 -33.85 8.79
C PRO A 587 6.31 -35.04 8.20
N ARG A 588 5.22 -34.81 7.45
CA ARG A 588 4.47 -35.89 6.81
C ARG A 588 5.26 -36.53 5.66
N CYS A 589 6.01 -35.71 4.89
CA CYS A 589 6.89 -36.18 3.83
C CYS A 589 8.09 -36.97 4.40
N GLU A 590 8.70 -36.50 5.49
CA GLU A 590 9.77 -37.23 6.17
C GLU A 590 9.29 -38.61 6.66
N GLU A 591 8.11 -38.70 7.27
CA GLU A 591 7.53 -39.93 7.75
C GLU A 591 7.15 -40.88 6.59
N ALA A 592 6.56 -40.33 5.52
CA ALA A 592 6.17 -41.11 4.36
C ALA A 592 7.39 -41.71 3.61
N ALA A 593 8.51 -40.99 3.63
CA ALA A 593 9.73 -41.39 2.94
C ALA A 593 10.69 -42.27 3.75
N LYS A 594 10.33 -42.73 4.96
CA LYS A 594 11.25 -43.44 5.88
C LYS A 594 11.92 -44.65 5.24
N GLU A 595 11.18 -45.42 4.46
CA GLU A 595 11.65 -46.68 3.84
C GLU A 595 12.27 -46.49 2.43
N VAL A 596 12.34 -45.21 1.96
CA VAL A 596 12.83 -44.90 0.60
C VAL A 596 14.01 -43.94 0.70
N SER A 597 15.02 -44.11 -0.19
CA SER A 597 16.12 -43.14 -0.30
C SER A 597 15.67 -41.89 -1.04
N ALA A 598 15.05 -40.95 -0.28
CA ALA A 598 14.46 -39.75 -0.84
C ALA A 598 15.19 -38.47 -0.39
N ASP A 599 15.40 -37.51 -1.32
CA ASP A 599 15.61 -36.12 -0.98
C ASP A 599 14.28 -35.53 -0.56
N VAL A 600 14.18 -34.97 0.65
CA VAL A 600 13.04 -34.17 1.09
C VAL A 600 13.50 -32.74 1.24
N ILE A 601 12.94 -31.85 0.43
CA ILE A 601 13.28 -30.43 0.35
C ILE A 601 12.16 -29.61 0.97
N ASP A 602 12.47 -28.92 2.06
CA ASP A 602 11.62 -27.88 2.65
C ASP A 602 11.96 -26.55 1.97
N LEU A 603 11.03 -25.98 1.23
CA LEU A 603 11.24 -24.72 0.51
C LEU A 603 11.42 -23.52 1.43
N ARG A 604 10.76 -23.48 2.60
CA ARG A 604 10.82 -22.36 3.58
C ARG A 604 10.26 -21.05 3.06
N THR A 605 10.51 -20.72 1.78
CA THR A 605 10.01 -19.54 1.08
C THR A 605 9.45 -19.92 -0.28
N LEU A 606 8.35 -19.28 -0.67
CA LEU A 606 7.69 -19.53 -1.95
C LEU A 606 7.94 -18.39 -2.96
N MET A 607 8.25 -17.19 -2.46
CA MET A 607 8.67 -16.07 -3.29
C MET A 607 9.78 -15.29 -2.56
N PRO A 608 11.02 -15.31 -3.06
CA PRO A 608 11.54 -16.27 -4.04
C PRO A 608 11.64 -17.69 -3.47
N TRP A 609 11.61 -18.72 -4.31
CA TRP A 609 11.89 -20.11 -3.92
C TRP A 609 13.24 -20.58 -4.46
N ASP A 610 13.79 -21.64 -3.85
CA ASP A 610 15.10 -22.21 -4.24
C ASP A 610 14.96 -23.17 -5.43
N ARG A 611 14.82 -22.58 -6.61
CA ARG A 611 14.65 -23.30 -7.87
C ARG A 611 15.85 -24.18 -8.19
N GLU A 612 17.06 -23.67 -7.97
CA GLU A 612 18.30 -24.41 -8.28
C GLU A 612 18.40 -25.70 -7.46
N MET A 613 18.19 -25.63 -6.15
CA MET A 613 18.24 -26.80 -5.29
C MET A 613 17.23 -27.88 -5.72
N VAL A 614 16.02 -27.46 -6.12
CA VAL A 614 14.98 -28.39 -6.58
C VAL A 614 15.39 -29.04 -7.90
N LEU A 615 15.79 -28.27 -8.90
CA LEU A 615 16.21 -28.78 -10.21
C LEU A 615 17.44 -29.71 -10.12
N ASP A 616 18.44 -29.31 -9.34
CA ASP A 616 19.64 -30.15 -9.13
C ASP A 616 19.31 -31.48 -8.46
N SER A 617 18.40 -31.45 -7.49
CA SER A 617 17.91 -32.66 -6.84
C SER A 617 17.15 -33.54 -7.82
N VAL A 618 16.22 -32.97 -8.61
CA VAL A 618 15.43 -33.71 -9.62
C VAL A 618 16.32 -34.34 -10.69
N ARG A 619 17.29 -33.59 -11.23
CA ARG A 619 18.26 -34.12 -12.20
C ARG A 619 19.02 -35.32 -11.68
N ARG A 620 19.32 -35.34 -10.40
CA ARG A 620 20.05 -36.46 -9.76
C ARG A 620 19.14 -37.64 -9.45
N THR A 621 17.95 -37.39 -8.91
CA THR A 621 17.01 -38.45 -8.46
C THR A 621 16.09 -38.95 -9.57
N ARG A 622 15.94 -38.17 -10.64
CA ARG A 622 15.16 -38.45 -11.86
C ARG A 622 13.65 -38.62 -11.63
N ARG A 623 13.15 -38.32 -10.41
CA ARG A 623 11.74 -38.41 -10.02
C ARG A 623 11.38 -37.24 -9.13
N CYS A 624 10.16 -36.67 -9.34
CA CYS A 624 9.71 -35.52 -8.59
C CYS A 624 8.27 -35.70 -8.06
N LEU A 625 8.13 -35.55 -6.75
CA LEU A 625 6.85 -35.46 -6.05
C LEU A 625 6.75 -34.12 -5.35
N ILE A 626 5.65 -33.40 -5.55
CA ILE A 626 5.38 -32.14 -4.88
C ILE A 626 4.21 -32.33 -3.92
N VAL A 627 4.39 -31.94 -2.66
CA VAL A 627 3.38 -32.15 -1.61
C VAL A 627 3.08 -30.82 -0.91
N HIS A 628 1.83 -30.42 -0.94
CA HIS A 628 1.37 -29.20 -0.22
C HIS A 628 -0.11 -29.30 0.17
N GLU A 629 -0.53 -28.49 1.13
CA GLU A 629 -1.90 -28.52 1.63
C GLU A 629 -2.86 -27.53 0.95
N ASP A 630 -2.37 -26.69 0.04
CA ASP A 630 -3.23 -25.85 -0.78
C ASP A 630 -3.96 -26.67 -1.86
N LEU A 631 -4.89 -26.03 -2.56
CA LEU A 631 -5.72 -26.65 -3.59
C LEU A 631 -4.89 -27.22 -4.75
N ARG A 632 -5.40 -28.24 -5.42
CA ARG A 632 -4.75 -28.84 -6.57
C ARG A 632 -4.65 -27.89 -7.75
N THR A 633 -5.76 -27.19 -8.04
CA THR A 633 -5.83 -26.23 -9.13
C THR A 633 -5.25 -24.89 -8.69
N GLY A 634 -4.24 -24.43 -9.42
CA GLY A 634 -3.60 -23.12 -9.17
C GLY A 634 -2.72 -23.04 -7.93
N GLY A 635 -2.68 -24.05 -7.05
CA GLY A 635 -1.74 -24.03 -5.91
C GLY A 635 -0.28 -23.99 -6.37
N PHE A 636 0.63 -23.45 -5.56
CA PHE A 636 2.02 -23.17 -5.95
C PHE A 636 2.79 -24.40 -6.44
N GLY A 637 2.43 -25.59 -6.01
CA GLY A 637 2.99 -26.85 -6.54
C GLY A 637 2.72 -27.07 -8.04
N ALA A 638 1.77 -26.36 -8.65
CA ALA A 638 1.56 -26.39 -10.10
C ALA A 638 2.67 -25.63 -10.84
N GLU A 639 3.11 -24.49 -10.31
CA GLU A 639 4.25 -23.73 -10.82
C GLU A 639 5.54 -24.54 -10.75
N ILE A 640 5.82 -25.15 -9.59
CA ILE A 640 7.01 -26.02 -9.43
C ILE A 640 6.98 -27.18 -10.44
N ALA A 641 5.81 -27.80 -10.64
CA ALA A 641 5.65 -28.88 -11.60
C ALA A 641 5.90 -28.40 -13.04
N ALA A 642 5.44 -27.22 -13.41
CA ALA A 642 5.68 -26.61 -14.71
C ALA A 642 7.18 -26.35 -14.94
N VAL A 643 7.86 -25.73 -13.97
CA VAL A 643 9.31 -25.46 -14.05
C VAL A 643 10.11 -26.75 -14.16
N VAL A 644 9.81 -27.79 -13.38
CA VAL A 644 10.49 -29.10 -13.47
C VAL A 644 10.24 -29.77 -14.83
N ALA A 645 9.01 -29.69 -15.34
CA ALA A 645 8.67 -30.26 -16.66
C ALA A 645 9.33 -29.51 -17.82
N ASP A 646 9.56 -28.20 -17.69
CA ASP A 646 10.23 -27.40 -18.72
C ASP A 646 11.76 -27.60 -18.72
N GLU A 647 12.39 -27.59 -17.53
CA GLU A 647 13.84 -27.48 -17.41
C GLU A 647 14.56 -28.78 -17.06
N ALA A 648 13.84 -29.80 -16.61
CA ALA A 648 14.38 -31.09 -16.25
C ALA A 648 13.66 -32.26 -16.96
N PHE A 649 12.86 -32.00 -18.00
CA PHE A 649 12.08 -33.03 -18.70
C PHE A 649 12.91 -34.22 -19.15
N LEU A 650 14.08 -33.96 -19.73
CA LEU A 650 14.99 -35.04 -20.25
C LEU A 650 15.69 -35.83 -19.14
N ASP A 651 15.64 -35.34 -17.90
CA ASP A 651 16.22 -35.96 -16.73
C ASP A 651 15.21 -36.84 -15.97
N LEU A 652 13.93 -36.83 -16.34
CA LEU A 652 12.86 -37.53 -15.64
C LEU A 652 12.69 -38.97 -16.13
N ASP A 653 12.63 -39.91 -15.18
CA ASP A 653 12.26 -41.33 -15.42
C ASP A 653 10.76 -41.58 -15.15
N ALA A 654 10.06 -40.66 -14.51
CA ALA A 654 8.65 -40.74 -14.16
C ALA A 654 7.93 -39.40 -14.34
N PRO A 655 6.61 -39.39 -14.51
CA PRO A 655 5.84 -38.13 -14.52
C PRO A 655 6.03 -37.36 -13.23
N VAL A 656 6.07 -36.01 -13.33
CA VAL A 656 5.99 -35.12 -12.15
C VAL A 656 4.63 -35.29 -11.48
N ALA A 657 4.61 -35.68 -10.22
CA ALA A 657 3.36 -35.90 -9.47
C ALA A 657 3.13 -34.87 -8.37
N ARG A 658 1.86 -34.68 -8.03
CA ARG A 658 1.45 -33.80 -6.93
C ARG A 658 0.49 -34.51 -5.99
N VAL A 659 0.72 -34.42 -4.68
CA VAL A 659 -0.22 -34.82 -3.63
C VAL A 659 -0.65 -33.55 -2.90
N THR A 660 -1.90 -33.18 -3.06
CA THR A 660 -2.47 -31.90 -2.59
C THR A 660 -3.83 -32.12 -1.95
N MET A 661 -4.38 -31.05 -1.36
CA MET A 661 -5.80 -31.02 -1.08
C MET A 661 -6.59 -31.00 -2.40
N PRO A 662 -7.76 -31.65 -2.49
CA PRO A 662 -8.65 -31.50 -3.64
C PRO A 662 -9.23 -30.07 -3.67
N ASP A 663 -9.86 -29.69 -4.81
CA ASP A 663 -10.43 -28.34 -5.01
C ASP A 663 -11.74 -28.15 -4.23
N ILE A 664 -11.63 -28.17 -2.91
CA ILE A 664 -12.73 -27.98 -1.96
C ILE A 664 -12.32 -27.05 -0.81
N PRO A 665 -13.25 -26.33 -0.21
CA PRO A 665 -12.98 -25.64 1.06
C PRO A 665 -12.55 -26.60 2.17
N SER A 666 -11.77 -26.14 3.13
CA SER A 666 -11.34 -26.95 4.28
C SER A 666 -12.54 -27.45 5.07
N PRO A 667 -12.72 -28.79 5.26
CA PRO A 667 -13.83 -29.32 6.01
C PRO A 667 -13.67 -29.10 7.52
N HIS A 668 -14.81 -28.92 8.22
CA HIS A 668 -14.80 -28.80 9.68
C HIS A 668 -14.61 -30.16 10.37
N ASN A 669 -15.30 -31.19 9.92
CA ASN A 669 -15.22 -32.51 10.56
C ASN A 669 -13.80 -33.08 10.42
N PRO A 670 -13.16 -33.52 11.53
CA PRO A 670 -11.79 -34.05 11.50
C PRO A 670 -11.57 -35.22 10.55
N LEU A 671 -12.58 -36.10 10.38
CA LEU A 671 -12.46 -37.24 9.43
C LEU A 671 -12.41 -36.74 7.98
N LEU A 672 -13.25 -35.77 7.64
CA LEU A 672 -13.26 -35.16 6.30
C LEU A 672 -11.97 -34.35 6.05
N LEU A 673 -11.51 -33.61 7.07
CA LEU A 673 -10.26 -32.86 6.97
C LEU A 673 -9.06 -33.79 6.76
N ASN A 674 -8.95 -34.86 7.54
CA ASN A 674 -7.86 -35.82 7.43
C ASN A 674 -7.87 -36.58 6.08
N TRP A 675 -9.06 -36.76 5.49
CA TRP A 675 -9.18 -37.30 4.14
C TRP A 675 -8.71 -36.28 3.07
N ALA A 676 -9.07 -35.00 3.23
CA ALA A 676 -8.78 -33.95 2.26
C ALA A 676 -7.28 -33.55 2.25
N VAL A 677 -6.70 -33.31 3.43
CA VAL A 677 -5.29 -32.92 3.57
C VAL A 677 -4.38 -34.12 3.25
N PRO A 678 -3.23 -33.92 2.56
CA PRO A 678 -2.30 -35.00 2.27
C PRO A 678 -1.91 -35.81 3.52
N SER A 679 -2.28 -37.08 3.59
CA SER A 679 -1.89 -37.97 4.67
C SER A 679 -0.56 -38.68 4.37
N VAL A 680 0.10 -39.17 5.41
CA VAL A 680 1.35 -39.97 5.29
C VAL A 680 1.16 -41.14 4.34
N GLU A 681 0.02 -41.87 4.43
CA GLU A 681 -0.30 -43.02 3.59
C GLU A 681 -0.46 -42.63 2.11
N ARG A 682 -1.18 -41.52 1.82
CA ARG A 682 -1.35 -41.04 0.45
C ARG A 682 -0.02 -40.58 -0.15
N ILE A 683 0.83 -39.93 0.63
CA ILE A 683 2.17 -39.49 0.22
C ILE A 683 3.03 -40.74 -0.05
N ARG A 684 3.05 -41.72 0.86
CA ARG A 684 3.81 -42.97 0.73
C ARG A 684 3.41 -43.76 -0.51
N ALA A 685 2.10 -43.96 -0.72
CA ALA A 685 1.61 -44.67 -1.90
C ALA A 685 2.06 -43.98 -3.21
N LYS A 686 2.11 -42.65 -3.24
CA LYS A 686 2.58 -41.93 -4.42
C LYS A 686 4.12 -42.01 -4.59
N ILE A 687 4.87 -42.05 -3.49
CA ILE A 687 6.34 -42.34 -3.54
C ILE A 687 6.59 -43.69 -4.12
N GLU A 688 5.91 -44.74 -3.63
CA GLU A 688 6.05 -46.13 -4.10
C GLU A 688 5.70 -46.26 -5.58
N GLU A 689 4.62 -45.62 -6.03
CA GLU A 689 4.23 -45.55 -7.43
C GLU A 689 5.34 -44.95 -8.30
N LEU A 690 5.90 -43.80 -7.91
CA LEU A 690 6.93 -43.11 -8.70
C LEU A 690 8.28 -43.82 -8.68
N VAL A 691 8.63 -44.45 -7.60
CA VAL A 691 9.89 -45.23 -7.51
C VAL A 691 9.79 -46.55 -8.30
N GLY A 692 8.57 -47.06 -8.53
CA GLY A 692 8.30 -48.24 -9.33
C GLY A 692 8.39 -48.02 -10.84
N PHE A 693 8.44 -46.79 -11.31
CA PHE A 693 8.74 -46.49 -12.73
C PHE A 693 10.20 -46.80 -13.05
#